data_8bc8718e93e708ce8dbbf662dd6d0353
#
_entry.id   8bc8718e93e708ce8dbbf662dd6d0353
#
_cell.length_a   1.000
_cell.length_b   1.000
_cell.length_c   1.000
_cell.angle_alpha   90.00
_cell.angle_beta   90.00
_cell.angle_gamma   90.00
#
_symmetry.space_group_name_H-M   'P 1'
#
loop_
_entity.id
_entity.type
_entity.pdbx_description
1 polymer ?
#
loop_
_entity_poly.entity_id
_entity_poly.type
_entity_poly.pdbx_seq_one_letter_code
_entity_poly.pdbx_strand_id
1 'polypeptide(L)'
;MYALRHAAFALAAAAFFAVAVHAQTAPAEPPAAPAPSPATPAGKTPTDAPSDASETQASDKDTKKSTQVVDKIEVNASQSTYDARQDDTATKIVVTSEEIKKYGDTQILDVMKRLPGVTVQNNSIRLRGLGNGYTQILIDGDRPPPGFSIDNLSPDLVDKIEIIRAATAEFSTQAVAGTVNIIMKKKFSVSKRDLNLGWYSGTGYTSKNLNFTVADSAGKLAYSIGGYGGAGTFGSPFRGDTIGVDATGVKILERVSTSVNDGGNQYVGLYSTLAWTLGGGDSFTMNPSLNAYRYNNKSNSRTIYVLGESTLYPISAGRNNGQGTNFGNNANWILKFKEGAKLDLKLNVNFGTRDNDSFSKSFSVDNVQTLERKTLDPSKDNRVSFAGKYSTPIVEGHALLAGWDVGLSRNAPSTILLETNVAAATINTTEDYTARVQKLAFFAQDEWNVMSNWSVYFGLRWEGIETRSSGTGLDVTKNRSSVASPLFQTLWKFPDKSGRQLRLALTRTYKAPDTYSLVPRVYRSTVNTSTAPDSQTGNASLKPELATGVDIAYEHFWEKGASMSISGSVRSLSDYNSRGTFFIGGRWVNKPINNGRATSRSIEFDAKFPLQVVLPQAPPIDFRFNIARNFSNVEEVPGPNNRLDQQTPLSGTFGMDYRMRGGMIVAGGSFTFKSGGDVRTSINQIRYATPKRDVEMYVLYKYTPKLQVRVRLANVLRQDTVTASTYFDAAGSTRFNSINPSQMNIGASVEIKF
;
A
#
# COMPACT_ATOMS: atom_id res chain seq x y z
N MET A 1 23.67 24.99 1.22
CA MET A 1 22.74 23.86 1.04
C MET A 1 22.05 23.40 2.33
N TYR A 2 22.76 23.35 3.48
CA TYR A 2 22.15 23.03 4.78
C TYR A 2 21.08 24.06 5.21
N ALA A 3 21.32 25.34 5.00
CA ALA A 3 20.38 26.42 5.36
C ALA A 3 19.06 26.42 4.58
N LEU A 4 19.08 26.00 3.30
CA LEU A 4 17.86 25.91 2.48
C LEU A 4 16.95 24.74 2.92
N ARG A 5 17.52 23.66 3.46
CA ARG A 5 16.75 22.49 3.94
C ARG A 5 16.01 22.79 5.24
N HIS A 6 16.61 23.57 6.15
CA HIS A 6 15.95 24.03 7.37
C HIS A 6 14.92 25.11 7.07
N ALA A 7 15.14 25.94 6.07
CA ALA A 7 14.18 26.96 5.63
C ALA A 7 12.92 26.36 5.03
N ALA A 8 13.04 25.29 4.23
CA ALA A 8 11.87 24.59 3.64
C ALA A 8 11.01 23.92 4.73
N PHE A 9 11.65 23.33 5.75
CA PHE A 9 10.92 22.74 6.89
C PHE A 9 10.31 23.81 7.78
N ALA A 10 11.01 24.92 8.00
CA ALA A 10 10.52 26.05 8.78
C ALA A 10 9.39 26.81 8.05
N LEU A 11 9.48 26.98 6.72
CA LEU A 11 8.40 27.60 5.94
C LEU A 11 7.14 26.74 5.88
N ALA A 12 7.27 25.43 5.72
CA ALA A 12 6.12 24.51 5.76
C ALA A 12 5.50 24.45 7.14
N ALA A 13 6.32 24.46 8.21
CA ALA A 13 5.84 24.52 9.60
C ALA A 13 5.24 25.89 9.96
N ALA A 14 5.82 26.99 9.47
CA ALA A 14 5.30 28.34 9.73
C ALA A 14 3.97 28.61 9.00
N ALA A 15 3.79 28.10 7.78
CA ALA A 15 2.50 28.16 7.10
C ALA A 15 1.40 27.36 7.85
N PHE A 16 1.77 26.30 8.52
CA PHE A 16 0.85 25.49 9.34
C PHE A 16 0.47 26.20 10.64
N PHE A 17 1.42 26.89 11.30
CA PHE A 17 1.15 27.65 12.51
C PHE A 17 0.40 28.95 12.24
N ALA A 18 0.63 29.63 11.11
CA ALA A 18 -0.07 30.86 10.73
C ALA A 18 -1.58 30.64 10.53
N VAL A 19 -2.00 29.50 9.98
CA VAL A 19 -3.42 29.15 9.85
C VAL A 19 -4.06 28.85 11.20
N ALA A 20 -3.32 28.23 12.12
CA ALA A 20 -3.82 27.92 13.48
C ALA A 20 -3.93 29.16 14.36
N VAL A 21 -3.04 30.17 14.19
CA VAL A 21 -3.04 31.40 15.00
C VAL A 21 -4.14 32.39 14.56
N HIS A 22 -4.52 32.40 13.26
CA HIS A 22 -5.63 33.26 12.81
C HIS A 22 -7.02 32.75 13.19
N ALA A 23 -7.14 31.51 13.66
CA ALA A 23 -8.42 30.98 14.20
C ALA A 23 -8.64 31.31 15.69
N GLN A 24 -7.66 31.92 16.38
CA GLN A 24 -7.73 32.21 17.83
C GLN A 24 -7.91 33.67 18.22
N THR A 25 -8.02 34.61 17.28
CA THR A 25 -8.21 36.02 17.62
C THR A 25 -9.45 36.61 16.93
N ALA A 26 -10.62 36.25 17.43
CA ALA A 26 -11.81 37.11 17.34
C ALA A 26 -12.27 37.39 18.77
N PRO A 27 -12.42 38.69 19.17
CA PRO A 27 -12.87 39.03 20.51
C PRO A 27 -14.36 38.69 20.69
N ALA A 28 -14.68 38.12 21.84
CA ALA A 28 -16.05 37.86 22.25
C ALA A 28 -16.76 39.19 22.54
N GLU A 29 -17.87 39.46 21.88
CA GLU A 29 -18.85 40.46 22.28
C GLU A 29 -19.75 39.90 23.39
N PRO A 30 -20.19 40.74 24.34
CA PRO A 30 -20.97 40.29 25.51
C PRO A 30 -22.47 40.06 25.11
N PRO A 31 -23.19 39.21 25.88
CA PRO A 31 -24.53 38.78 25.51
C PRO A 31 -25.57 39.89 25.71
N ALA A 32 -26.39 40.15 24.69
CA ALA A 32 -27.58 41.01 24.78
C ALA A 32 -28.77 40.16 25.25
N ALA A 33 -29.59 40.76 26.09
CA ALA A 33 -30.79 40.20 26.72
C ALA A 33 -31.97 39.94 25.76
N PRO A 34 -32.91 39.06 26.13
CA PRO A 34 -33.98 38.61 25.23
C PRO A 34 -35.13 39.61 25.15
N ALA A 35 -35.68 39.78 23.96
CA ALA A 35 -36.95 40.49 23.73
C ALA A 35 -37.99 39.56 23.05
N PRO A 36 -39.28 39.80 23.24
CA PRO A 36 -40.32 38.77 23.27
C PRO A 36 -40.96 38.46 21.89
N SER A 37 -41.57 37.31 21.84
CA SER A 37 -42.39 36.83 20.70
C SER A 37 -43.61 37.70 20.47
N PRO A 38 -44.12 37.80 19.24
CA PRO A 38 -45.55 37.90 19.06
C PRO A 38 -46.12 36.76 18.16
N ALA A 39 -47.39 36.58 18.45
CA ALA A 39 -48.31 35.53 18.11
C ALA A 39 -48.61 35.33 16.63
N THR A 40 -49.00 34.09 16.37
CA THR A 40 -49.74 33.60 15.17
C THR A 40 -51.05 34.31 14.96
N PRO A 41 -51.51 34.40 13.70
CA PRO A 41 -52.85 33.86 13.48
C PRO A 41 -53.00 32.91 12.28
N ALA A 42 -53.99 32.06 12.48
CA ALA A 42 -54.44 30.94 11.69
C ALA A 42 -55.17 31.28 10.40
N GLY A 43 -55.18 30.31 9.51
CA GLY A 43 -56.40 29.96 8.79
C GLY A 43 -56.46 30.30 7.31
N LYS A 44 -56.41 29.29 6.45
CA LYS A 44 -57.51 28.76 5.63
C LYS A 44 -57.00 27.95 4.45
N THR A 45 -57.31 26.70 4.43
CA THR A 45 -57.64 25.89 3.24
C THR A 45 -59.09 26.20 2.86
N PRO A 46 -59.62 25.88 1.68
CA PRO A 46 -59.44 24.67 0.90
C PRO A 46 -59.65 24.78 -0.63
N THR A 47 -59.52 23.63 -1.31
CA THR A 47 -60.26 23.09 -2.51
C THR A 47 -60.05 23.79 -3.86
N ASP A 48 -59.85 23.13 -4.97
CA ASP A 48 -60.35 21.92 -5.60
C ASP A 48 -59.53 21.59 -6.85
N ALA A 49 -59.45 20.32 -7.17
CA ALA A 49 -59.21 19.81 -8.51
C ALA A 49 -60.54 19.89 -9.30
N PRO A 50 -60.66 19.75 -10.62
CA PRO A 50 -60.37 18.49 -11.29
C PRO A 50 -59.90 18.56 -12.77
N SER A 51 -59.42 17.42 -13.27
CA SER A 51 -59.66 16.71 -14.55
C SER A 51 -59.59 17.53 -15.87
N ASP A 52 -59.14 17.06 -16.92
CA ASP A 52 -59.31 15.81 -17.65
C ASP A 52 -58.42 15.77 -18.89
N ALA A 53 -57.93 14.59 -19.15
CA ALA A 53 -58.13 13.76 -20.32
C ALA A 53 -57.54 14.17 -21.68
N SER A 54 -56.95 13.16 -22.16
CA SER A 54 -57.04 12.47 -23.47
C SER A 54 -56.00 12.79 -24.50
N GLU A 55 -55.35 11.69 -24.81
CA GLU A 55 -55.35 10.99 -26.09
C GLU A 55 -54.54 11.63 -27.20
N THR A 56 -53.75 11.01 -27.94
CA THR A 56 -53.59 9.69 -28.52
C THR A 56 -52.48 9.71 -29.57
N GLN A 57 -51.91 8.53 -29.78
CA GLN A 57 -51.33 7.96 -31.02
C GLN A 57 -49.90 8.35 -31.35
N ALA A 58 -49.04 7.43 -31.18
CA ALA A 58 -48.71 6.20 -31.94
C ALA A 58 -47.99 6.47 -33.25
N SER A 59 -46.95 5.65 -33.37
CA SER A 59 -46.16 5.27 -34.56
C SER A 59 -44.99 6.23 -34.84
N ASP A 60 -43.72 5.80 -34.73
CA ASP A 60 -43.22 4.82 -35.67
C ASP A 60 -41.95 4.13 -35.11
N LYS A 61 -41.85 2.89 -35.48
CA LYS A 61 -40.66 2.06 -35.31
C LYS A 61 -39.49 2.66 -36.08
N ASP A 62 -38.45 3.03 -35.36
CA ASP A 62 -37.11 2.89 -35.92
C ASP A 62 -36.23 2.25 -34.88
N THR A 63 -36.03 0.97 -35.11
CA THR A 63 -35.08 0.10 -34.42
C THR A 63 -33.66 0.51 -34.82
N LYS A 64 -33.16 1.61 -34.28
CA LYS A 64 -31.73 1.84 -34.23
C LYS A 64 -31.19 1.03 -33.06
N LYS A 65 -30.68 -0.18 -33.36
CA LYS A 65 -29.74 -0.88 -32.55
C LYS A 65 -28.61 0.08 -32.14
N SER A 66 -28.71 0.61 -30.94
CA SER A 66 -27.62 1.35 -30.34
C SER A 66 -26.45 0.39 -30.12
N THR A 67 -25.50 0.48 -31.00
CA THR A 67 -24.18 -0.11 -30.85
C THR A 67 -23.58 0.48 -29.59
N GLN A 68 -23.61 -0.26 -28.48
CA GLN A 68 -22.88 0.14 -27.28
C GLN A 68 -21.39 0.01 -27.59
N VAL A 69 -20.83 1.10 -28.08
CA VAL A 69 -19.39 1.32 -28.05
C VAL A 69 -19.03 1.34 -26.58
N VAL A 70 -18.27 0.35 -26.14
CA VAL A 70 -17.74 0.26 -24.78
C VAL A 70 -16.77 1.42 -24.58
N ASP A 71 -17.34 2.59 -24.25
CA ASP A 71 -16.57 3.77 -23.88
C ASP A 71 -16.03 3.56 -22.46
N LYS A 72 -14.87 2.89 -22.33
CA LYS A 72 -14.17 2.69 -21.06
C LYS A 72 -13.75 3.99 -20.38
N ILE A 73 -14.11 5.15 -20.95
CA ILE A 73 -13.63 6.45 -20.52
C ILE A 73 -14.79 7.41 -20.45
N GLU A 74 -15.18 7.77 -19.24
CA GLU A 74 -16.04 8.88 -18.86
C GLU A 74 -17.47 8.87 -19.46
N VAL A 75 -18.38 8.13 -18.82
CA VAL A 75 -19.80 8.38 -18.97
C VAL A 75 -20.20 9.50 -18.01
N ASN A 76 -20.43 10.69 -18.53
CA ASN A 76 -21.17 11.73 -17.84
C ASN A 76 -22.66 11.35 -17.79
N ALA A 77 -23.15 11.17 -16.58
CA ALA A 77 -24.54 11.42 -16.11
C ALA A 77 -25.69 11.10 -17.06
N SER A 78 -25.84 9.86 -17.45
CA SER A 78 -27.11 9.15 -17.57
C SER A 78 -26.87 7.80 -16.91
N GLN A 79 -27.86 7.25 -16.20
CA GLN A 79 -27.73 5.96 -15.51
C GLN A 79 -27.27 4.90 -16.52
N SER A 80 -25.95 4.74 -16.68
CA SER A 80 -25.43 3.65 -17.47
C SER A 80 -25.62 2.39 -16.62
N THR A 81 -26.24 1.40 -17.21
CA THR A 81 -26.37 0.05 -16.63
C THR A 81 -25.03 -0.67 -16.52
N TYR A 82 -23.93 -0.03 -16.97
CA TYR A 82 -22.57 -0.57 -16.96
C TYR A 82 -21.98 -0.55 -15.54
N ASP A 83 -21.61 -1.73 -15.05
CA ASP A 83 -20.88 -1.93 -13.82
C ASP A 83 -19.51 -2.54 -14.15
N ALA A 84 -18.45 -1.75 -14.04
CA ALA A 84 -17.08 -2.18 -14.36
C ALA A 84 -16.63 -3.45 -13.61
N ARG A 85 -17.23 -3.76 -12.46
CA ARG A 85 -16.95 -4.99 -11.71
C ARG A 85 -17.54 -6.21 -12.39
N GLN A 86 -18.72 -6.06 -13.01
CA GLN A 86 -19.46 -7.14 -13.66
C GLN A 86 -19.14 -7.21 -15.16
N ASP A 87 -18.89 -6.06 -15.79
CA ASP A 87 -18.88 -5.93 -17.24
C ASP A 87 -17.48 -5.95 -17.86
N ASP A 88 -16.44 -5.55 -17.13
CA ASP A 88 -15.08 -5.61 -17.65
C ASP A 88 -14.58 -7.04 -17.77
N THR A 89 -13.92 -7.37 -18.87
CA THR A 89 -13.32 -8.70 -19.09
C THR A 89 -12.17 -8.97 -18.14
N ALA A 90 -11.36 -7.95 -17.87
CA ALA A 90 -10.27 -8.05 -16.90
C ALA A 90 -10.82 -8.29 -15.48
N THR A 91 -10.24 -9.28 -14.80
CA THR A 91 -10.63 -9.62 -13.41
C THR A 91 -10.27 -8.49 -12.47
N LYS A 92 -11.25 -7.63 -12.14
CA LYS A 92 -11.05 -6.53 -11.21
C LYS A 92 -12.24 -6.30 -10.29
N ILE A 93 -11.96 -5.78 -9.11
CA ILE A 93 -12.94 -5.29 -8.15
C ILE A 93 -12.87 -3.78 -8.20
N VAL A 94 -14.00 -3.13 -8.44
CA VAL A 94 -14.12 -1.67 -8.42
C VAL A 94 -14.90 -1.26 -7.18
N VAL A 95 -14.33 -0.36 -6.40
CA VAL A 95 -14.94 0.22 -5.20
C VAL A 95 -15.20 1.68 -5.48
N THR A 96 -16.46 2.05 -5.57
CA THR A 96 -16.89 3.40 -5.95
C THR A 96 -16.68 4.41 -4.82
N SER A 97 -16.67 5.71 -5.16
CA SER A 97 -16.62 6.79 -4.17
C SER A 97 -17.73 6.70 -3.12
N GLU A 98 -18.91 6.21 -3.49
CA GLU A 98 -20.03 6.01 -2.56
C GLU A 98 -19.74 4.91 -1.55
N GLU A 99 -19.18 3.77 -2.01
CA GLU A 99 -18.78 2.67 -1.13
C GLU A 99 -17.62 3.07 -0.20
N ILE A 100 -16.65 3.84 -0.71
CA ILE A 100 -15.52 4.37 0.07
C ILE A 100 -16.03 5.21 1.24
N LYS A 101 -17.07 6.04 1.01
CA LYS A 101 -17.63 6.95 2.02
C LYS A 101 -18.65 6.32 2.94
N LYS A 102 -19.17 5.16 2.57
CA LYS A 102 -20.32 4.50 3.25
C LYS A 102 -20.12 4.36 4.76
N TYR A 103 -18.88 4.07 5.18
CA TYR A 103 -18.55 3.78 6.57
C TYR A 103 -17.82 4.92 7.30
N GLY A 104 -17.61 6.07 6.62
CA GLY A 104 -16.93 7.23 7.21
C GLY A 104 -15.47 6.97 7.56
N ASP A 105 -14.79 6.13 6.77
CA ASP A 105 -13.36 5.93 6.91
C ASP A 105 -12.63 7.23 6.55
N THR A 106 -11.66 7.60 7.38
CA THR A 106 -10.86 8.83 7.20
C THR A 106 -9.49 8.56 6.59
N GLN A 107 -9.13 7.28 6.46
CA GLN A 107 -7.85 6.82 5.91
C GLN A 107 -8.09 5.76 4.84
N ILE A 108 -7.30 5.80 3.77
CA ILE A 108 -7.42 4.84 2.65
C ILE A 108 -7.09 3.41 3.10
N LEU A 109 -6.13 3.21 4.00
CA LEU A 109 -5.84 1.86 4.50
C LEU A 109 -7.01 1.24 5.27
N ASP A 110 -7.82 2.02 5.96
CA ASP A 110 -9.03 1.50 6.62
C ASP A 110 -10.08 1.08 5.59
N VAL A 111 -10.22 1.84 4.50
CA VAL A 111 -11.02 1.41 3.34
C VAL A 111 -10.48 0.10 2.78
N MET A 112 -9.15 -0.01 2.56
CA MET A 112 -8.52 -1.19 1.99
C MET A 112 -8.73 -2.45 2.83
N LYS A 113 -8.70 -2.35 4.16
CA LYS A 113 -8.98 -3.48 5.08
C LYS A 113 -10.38 -4.08 4.89
N ARG A 114 -11.31 -3.31 4.32
CA ARG A 114 -12.69 -3.73 4.08
C ARG A 114 -12.89 -4.39 2.72
N LEU A 115 -11.87 -4.34 1.85
CA LEU A 115 -11.99 -4.81 0.49
C LEU A 115 -11.71 -6.32 0.40
N PRO A 116 -12.46 -7.06 -0.45
CA PRO A 116 -12.27 -8.48 -0.64
C PRO A 116 -10.86 -8.83 -1.11
N GLY A 117 -10.26 -9.87 -0.53
CA GLY A 117 -8.94 -10.37 -0.92
C GLY A 117 -7.77 -9.44 -0.60
N VAL A 118 -8.01 -8.32 0.10
CA VAL A 118 -6.99 -7.37 0.53
C VAL A 118 -6.60 -7.64 1.98
N THR A 119 -5.31 -7.74 2.23
CA THR A 119 -4.78 -7.76 3.59
C THR A 119 -3.84 -6.59 3.78
N VAL A 120 -3.95 -5.90 4.91
CA VAL A 120 -3.03 -4.81 5.27
C VAL A 120 -2.13 -5.30 6.41
N GLN A 121 -0.82 -5.19 6.23
CA GLN A 121 0.17 -5.56 7.24
C GLN A 121 1.33 -4.57 7.23
N ASN A 122 1.63 -3.98 8.40
CA ASN A 122 2.69 -2.96 8.53
C ASN A 122 2.56 -1.85 7.46
N ASN A 123 1.37 -1.28 7.31
CA ASN A 123 1.01 -0.29 6.28
C ASN A 123 1.22 -0.75 4.81
N SER A 124 1.47 -2.04 4.58
CA SER A 124 1.60 -2.61 3.24
C SER A 124 0.33 -3.34 2.84
N ILE A 125 -0.20 -3.02 1.67
CA ILE A 125 -1.33 -3.73 1.05
C ILE A 125 -0.79 -4.98 0.37
N ARG A 126 -1.41 -6.11 0.65
CA ARG A 126 -1.05 -7.42 0.10
C ARG A 126 -2.27 -8.09 -0.49
N LEU A 127 -2.08 -8.73 -1.61
CA LEU A 127 -3.08 -9.57 -2.27
C LEU A 127 -2.62 -11.02 -2.26
N ARG A 128 -3.57 -11.97 -2.25
CA ARG A 128 -3.33 -13.42 -2.40
C ARG A 128 -2.37 -14.00 -1.36
N GLY A 129 -2.29 -13.40 -0.17
CA GLY A 129 -1.39 -13.84 0.88
C GLY A 129 0.10 -13.82 0.54
N LEU A 130 0.51 -13.21 -0.58
CA LEU A 130 1.91 -13.08 -0.97
C LEU A 130 2.62 -11.99 -0.16
N GLY A 131 3.95 -12.08 -0.07
CA GLY A 131 4.78 -11.16 0.69
C GLY A 131 4.89 -9.76 0.09
N ASN A 132 5.78 -8.93 0.66
CA ASN A 132 6.02 -7.57 0.19
C ASN A 132 6.58 -7.54 -1.25
N GLY A 133 6.18 -6.51 -2.02
CA GLY A 133 6.66 -6.27 -3.37
C GLY A 133 5.97 -7.10 -4.47
N TYR A 134 5.02 -7.97 -4.12
CA TYR A 134 4.21 -8.72 -5.10
C TYR A 134 2.94 -7.97 -5.52
N THR A 135 2.45 -7.06 -4.69
CA THR A 135 1.30 -6.19 -5.02
C THR A 135 1.81 -4.84 -5.49
N GLN A 136 1.33 -4.40 -6.64
CA GLN A 136 1.61 -3.06 -7.15
C GLN A 136 0.55 -2.08 -6.65
N ILE A 137 0.97 -0.92 -6.14
CA ILE A 137 0.09 0.18 -5.76
C ILE A 137 0.29 1.32 -6.73
N LEU A 138 -0.81 1.84 -7.27
CA LEU A 138 -0.82 2.94 -8.23
C LEU A 138 -1.79 4.04 -7.76
N ILE A 139 -1.49 5.27 -8.13
CA ILE A 139 -2.38 6.43 -8.05
C ILE A 139 -2.51 6.97 -9.47
N ASP A 140 -3.73 7.00 -10.01
CA ASP A 140 -4.02 7.36 -11.41
C ASP A 140 -3.17 6.57 -12.43
N GLY A 141 -2.86 5.31 -12.11
CA GLY A 141 -2.07 4.42 -12.96
C GLY A 141 -0.55 4.54 -12.78
N ASP A 142 -0.05 5.40 -11.91
CA ASP A 142 1.38 5.62 -11.67
C ASP A 142 1.79 5.25 -10.25
N ARG A 143 3.03 4.81 -10.06
CA ARG A 143 3.55 4.49 -8.73
C ARG A 143 3.63 5.74 -7.87
N PRO A 144 3.16 5.71 -6.61
CA PRO A 144 3.32 6.84 -5.71
C PRO A 144 4.80 7.16 -5.47
N PRO A 145 5.12 8.41 -5.14
CA PRO A 145 6.48 8.83 -4.81
C PRO A 145 7.06 8.04 -3.64
N PRO A 146 8.38 7.79 -3.60
CA PRO A 146 9.03 7.20 -2.44
C PRO A 146 8.73 7.95 -1.15
N GLY A 147 8.37 7.23 -0.08
CA GLY A 147 8.01 7.83 1.21
C GLY A 147 6.59 8.41 1.29
N PHE A 148 5.84 8.41 0.20
CA PHE A 148 4.43 8.79 0.23
C PHE A 148 3.59 7.66 0.85
N SER A 149 2.81 7.99 1.87
CA SER A 149 1.84 7.06 2.44
C SER A 149 0.47 7.31 1.82
N ILE A 150 -0.17 6.27 1.34
CA ILE A 150 -1.55 6.35 0.81
C ILE A 150 -2.58 6.77 1.87
N ASP A 151 -2.25 6.60 3.16
CA ASP A 151 -3.07 7.09 4.27
C ASP A 151 -3.19 8.61 4.33
N ASN A 152 -2.27 9.31 3.67
CA ASN A 152 -2.33 10.76 3.58
C ASN A 152 -3.35 11.26 2.56
N LEU A 153 -3.89 10.36 1.71
CA LEU A 153 -4.97 10.69 0.79
C LEU A 153 -6.31 10.69 1.54
N SER A 154 -7.05 11.79 1.41
CA SER A 154 -8.43 11.82 1.86
C SER A 154 -9.29 10.90 0.99
N PRO A 155 -10.07 9.96 1.58
CA PRO A 155 -11.03 9.16 0.84
C PRO A 155 -12.04 9.96 0.01
N ASP A 156 -12.31 11.20 0.41
CA ASP A 156 -13.22 12.11 -0.30
C ASP A 156 -12.68 12.56 -1.67
N LEU A 157 -11.36 12.56 -1.88
CA LEU A 157 -10.71 12.87 -3.15
C LEU A 157 -10.65 11.68 -4.11
N VAL A 158 -10.93 10.47 -3.61
CA VAL A 158 -10.89 9.27 -4.43
C VAL A 158 -12.20 9.10 -5.17
N ASP A 159 -12.11 8.88 -6.47
CA ASP A 159 -13.24 8.55 -7.34
C ASP A 159 -13.60 7.08 -7.22
N LYS A 160 -12.61 6.23 -7.38
CA LYS A 160 -12.74 4.78 -7.22
C LYS A 160 -11.40 4.12 -6.87
N ILE A 161 -11.48 2.91 -6.36
CA ILE A 161 -10.32 2.03 -6.15
C ILE A 161 -10.54 0.80 -7.00
N GLU A 162 -9.57 0.47 -7.84
CA GLU A 162 -9.58 -0.72 -8.68
C GLU A 162 -8.57 -1.74 -8.13
N ILE A 163 -9.02 -2.94 -7.82
CA ILE A 163 -8.18 -4.08 -7.45
C ILE A 163 -8.14 -5.00 -8.66
N ILE A 164 -7.07 -4.92 -9.44
CA ILE A 164 -6.85 -5.68 -10.66
C ILE A 164 -6.16 -6.97 -10.27
N ARG A 165 -6.90 -8.07 -10.25
CA ARG A 165 -6.40 -9.38 -9.82
C ARG A 165 -5.58 -10.08 -10.90
N ALA A 166 -5.93 -9.90 -12.17
CA ALA A 166 -5.16 -10.39 -13.33
C ALA A 166 -4.55 -9.20 -14.07
N ALA A 167 -3.26 -9.29 -14.41
CA ALA A 167 -2.54 -8.20 -15.07
C ALA A 167 -3.15 -7.84 -16.42
N THR A 168 -3.11 -6.56 -16.78
CA THR A 168 -3.46 -6.01 -18.09
C THR A 168 -2.21 -5.39 -18.73
N ALA A 169 -2.15 -5.32 -20.07
CA ALA A 169 -0.95 -4.85 -20.77
C ALA A 169 -0.69 -3.35 -20.60
N GLU A 170 -1.73 -2.56 -20.35
CA GLU A 170 -1.63 -1.10 -20.13
C GLU A 170 -0.81 -0.71 -18.90
N PHE A 171 -0.78 -1.57 -17.87
CA PHE A 171 0.06 -1.37 -16.69
C PHE A 171 1.31 -2.22 -16.75
N SER A 172 2.36 -1.82 -16.02
CA SER A 172 3.53 -2.67 -15.87
C SER A 172 3.15 -4.01 -15.28
N THR A 173 3.59 -5.10 -15.91
CA THR A 173 3.34 -6.47 -15.43
C THR A 173 4.19 -6.85 -14.20
N GLN A 174 4.80 -5.87 -13.51
CA GLN A 174 5.49 -6.02 -12.24
C GLN A 174 4.54 -6.25 -11.05
N ALA A 175 3.50 -7.03 -11.23
CA ALA A 175 2.43 -7.24 -10.25
C ALA A 175 2.02 -8.71 -10.19
N VAL A 176 2.87 -9.55 -9.58
CA VAL A 176 2.61 -11.00 -9.50
C VAL A 176 1.34 -11.34 -8.71
N ALA A 177 1.04 -10.58 -7.65
CA ALA A 177 -0.16 -10.76 -6.84
C ALA A 177 -1.37 -9.97 -7.38
N GLY A 178 -1.14 -8.92 -8.14
CA GLY A 178 -2.14 -8.00 -8.66
C GLY A 178 -1.79 -6.54 -8.40
N THR A 179 -2.65 -5.65 -8.88
CA THR A 179 -2.46 -4.19 -8.80
C THR A 179 -3.64 -3.56 -8.06
N VAL A 180 -3.37 -2.61 -7.18
CA VAL A 180 -4.36 -1.71 -6.57
C VAL A 180 -4.15 -0.33 -7.16
N ASN A 181 -5.12 0.19 -7.91
CA ASN A 181 -5.07 1.49 -8.55
C ASN A 181 -6.09 2.43 -7.89
N ILE A 182 -5.62 3.48 -7.27
CA ILE A 182 -6.44 4.52 -6.62
C ILE A 182 -6.64 5.63 -7.64
N ILE A 183 -7.87 5.84 -8.09
CA ILE A 183 -8.21 6.86 -9.09
C ILE A 183 -8.76 8.09 -8.39
N MET A 184 -8.13 9.23 -8.64
CA MET A 184 -8.48 10.50 -8.02
C MET A 184 -9.58 11.20 -8.82
N LYS A 185 -10.43 11.98 -8.15
CA LYS A 185 -11.46 12.80 -8.79
C LYS A 185 -10.84 13.91 -9.61
N LYS A 186 -11.23 14.03 -10.87
CA LYS A 186 -10.80 15.06 -11.82
C LYS A 186 -11.76 16.25 -11.93
N LYS A 187 -12.97 16.12 -11.37
CA LYS A 187 -13.98 17.17 -11.36
C LYS A 187 -14.65 17.24 -9.99
N PHE A 188 -14.96 18.45 -9.56
CA PHE A 188 -15.70 18.71 -8.32
C PHE A 188 -16.97 19.46 -8.69
N SER A 189 -18.12 18.85 -8.47
CA SER A 189 -19.43 19.47 -8.74
C SER A 189 -19.84 20.47 -7.66
N VAL A 190 -19.21 20.43 -6.49
CA VAL A 190 -19.48 21.29 -5.34
C VAL A 190 -18.16 21.63 -4.66
N SER A 191 -18.01 22.89 -4.24
CA SER A 191 -16.88 23.32 -3.40
C SER A 191 -16.79 22.45 -2.15
N LYS A 192 -15.58 22.01 -1.82
CA LYS A 192 -15.31 21.18 -0.65
C LYS A 192 -14.21 21.81 0.19
N ARG A 193 -14.42 21.80 1.49
CA ARG A 193 -13.43 22.21 2.50
C ARG A 193 -13.56 21.26 3.67
N ASP A 194 -12.60 20.35 3.78
CA ASP A 194 -12.61 19.30 4.78
C ASP A 194 -11.40 19.47 5.69
N LEU A 195 -11.60 19.36 6.99
CA LEU A 195 -10.56 19.29 8.02
C LEU A 195 -10.75 18.01 8.84
N ASN A 196 -9.70 17.21 8.93
CA ASN A 196 -9.69 16.00 9.73
C ASN A 196 -8.58 16.09 10.79
N LEU A 197 -8.95 15.92 12.04
CA LEU A 197 -8.05 15.87 13.20
C LEU A 197 -8.09 14.45 13.77
N GLY A 198 -6.93 13.83 13.95
CA GLY A 198 -6.82 12.49 14.50
C GLY A 198 -5.87 12.45 15.71
N TRP A 199 -6.23 11.64 16.67
CA TRP A 199 -5.42 11.29 17.82
C TRP A 199 -5.48 9.78 18.06
N TYR A 200 -4.33 9.17 18.27
CA TYR A 200 -4.19 7.74 18.54
C TYR A 200 -3.25 7.55 19.73
N SER A 201 -3.58 6.64 20.62
CA SER A 201 -2.76 6.33 21.78
C SER A 201 -2.84 4.86 22.14
N GLY A 202 -1.72 4.33 22.59
CA GLY A 202 -1.55 3.01 23.18
C GLY A 202 -0.38 3.07 24.16
N THR A 203 -0.09 1.99 24.86
CA THR A 203 1.06 1.94 25.76
C THR A 203 2.37 2.16 24.98
N GLY A 204 3.11 3.22 25.29
CA GLY A 204 4.35 3.58 24.62
C GLY A 204 4.18 4.15 23.20
N TYR A 205 2.95 4.46 22.77
CA TYR A 205 2.69 5.04 21.46
C TYR A 205 1.66 6.15 21.52
N THR A 206 1.97 7.29 20.91
CA THR A 206 0.99 8.35 20.64
C THR A 206 1.18 8.88 19.22
N SER A 207 0.10 9.28 18.58
CA SER A 207 0.15 9.95 17.27
C SER A 207 -0.94 11.00 17.18
N LYS A 208 -0.59 12.15 16.64
CA LYS A 208 -1.52 13.23 16.32
C LYS A 208 -1.35 13.56 14.86
N ASN A 209 -2.45 13.68 14.12
CA ASN A 209 -2.43 14.03 12.72
C ASN A 209 -3.52 15.05 12.39
N LEU A 210 -3.24 15.86 11.39
CA LEU A 210 -4.14 16.82 10.79
C LEU A 210 -4.09 16.64 9.29
N ASN A 211 -5.27 16.61 8.66
CA ASN A 211 -5.40 16.65 7.21
C ASN A 211 -6.40 17.73 6.85
N PHE A 212 -6.12 18.51 5.84
CA PHE A 212 -7.08 19.44 5.27
C PHE A 212 -7.15 19.27 3.75
N THR A 213 -8.31 19.58 3.18
CA THR A 213 -8.53 19.57 1.73
C THR A 213 -9.44 20.72 1.37
N VAL A 214 -9.05 21.45 0.34
CA VAL A 214 -9.88 22.45 -0.35
C VAL A 214 -9.97 22.04 -1.81
N ALA A 215 -11.19 21.90 -2.33
CA ALA A 215 -11.41 21.56 -3.73
C ALA A 215 -12.56 22.40 -4.30
N ASP A 216 -12.36 22.93 -5.50
CA ASP A 216 -13.33 23.77 -6.20
C ASP A 216 -13.08 23.77 -7.71
N SER A 217 -13.93 24.47 -8.45
CA SER A 217 -13.80 24.67 -9.90
C SER A 217 -13.94 26.14 -10.23
N ALA A 218 -13.01 26.65 -11.06
CA ALA A 218 -13.00 28.03 -11.56
C ALA A 218 -12.91 28.00 -13.09
N GLY A 219 -14.02 28.19 -13.78
CA GLY A 219 -14.09 28.11 -15.23
C GLY A 219 -13.67 26.74 -15.77
N LYS A 220 -12.57 26.71 -16.55
CA LYS A 220 -12.03 25.46 -17.11
C LYS A 220 -11.10 24.69 -16.15
N LEU A 221 -10.74 25.27 -15.02
CA LEU A 221 -9.86 24.68 -14.02
C LEU A 221 -10.69 24.08 -12.89
N ALA A 222 -10.55 22.78 -12.64
CA ALA A 222 -10.92 22.14 -11.39
C ALA A 222 -9.65 21.92 -10.56
N TYR A 223 -9.69 22.24 -9.27
CA TYR A 223 -8.51 22.08 -8.42
C TYR A 223 -8.86 21.47 -7.07
N SER A 224 -7.94 20.71 -6.54
CA SER A 224 -7.91 20.35 -5.13
C SER A 224 -6.52 20.60 -4.56
N ILE A 225 -6.47 21.19 -3.39
CA ILE A 225 -5.25 21.42 -2.63
C ILE A 225 -5.45 20.78 -1.27
N GLY A 226 -4.58 19.88 -0.90
CA GLY A 226 -4.60 19.21 0.38
C GLY A 226 -3.25 19.30 1.07
N GLY A 227 -3.29 19.25 2.38
CA GLY A 227 -2.11 19.16 3.20
C GLY A 227 -2.33 18.24 4.38
N TYR A 228 -1.27 17.66 4.85
CA TYR A 228 -1.27 16.80 6.01
C TYR A 228 -0.03 17.05 6.86
N GLY A 229 -0.18 16.80 8.14
CA GLY A 229 0.93 16.84 9.07
C GLY A 229 0.65 16.02 10.31
N GLY A 230 1.70 15.60 10.96
CA GLY A 230 1.54 14.83 12.18
C GLY A 230 2.83 14.71 12.96
N ALA A 231 2.65 14.32 14.21
CA ALA A 231 3.72 13.99 15.14
C ALA A 231 3.30 12.80 15.98
N GLY A 232 4.26 11.90 16.22
CA GLY A 232 4.05 10.75 17.07
C GLY A 232 5.26 10.46 17.93
N THR A 233 5.02 9.78 19.05
CA THR A 233 6.05 9.19 19.89
C THR A 233 5.85 7.68 19.92
N PHE A 234 6.92 6.95 20.05
CA PHE A 234 6.86 5.50 20.23
C PHE A 234 7.89 5.06 21.26
N GLY A 235 7.47 4.12 22.12
CA GLY A 235 8.34 3.41 23.02
C GLY A 235 8.04 1.91 22.87
N SER A 236 9.04 1.12 22.54
CA SER A 236 8.85 -0.31 22.31
C SER A 236 9.86 -1.10 23.13
N PRO A 237 9.42 -1.77 24.21
CA PRO A 237 10.24 -2.78 24.87
C PRO A 237 10.38 -4.00 23.94
N PHE A 238 11.56 -4.57 23.92
CA PHE A 238 11.90 -5.75 23.17
C PHE A 238 12.56 -6.77 24.09
N ARG A 239 12.23 -8.04 23.92
CA ARG A 239 12.94 -9.16 24.53
C ARG A 239 13.30 -10.18 23.47
N GLY A 240 14.55 -10.62 23.50
CA GLY A 240 15.06 -11.67 22.64
C GLY A 240 15.76 -12.75 23.47
N ASP A 241 15.42 -14.01 23.23
CA ASP A 241 16.05 -15.17 23.87
C ASP A 241 16.83 -15.96 22.80
N THR A 242 18.11 -16.24 23.04
CA THR A 242 18.94 -17.07 22.16
C THR A 242 19.32 -18.37 22.86
N ILE A 243 19.10 -19.49 22.19
CA ILE A 243 19.49 -20.82 22.65
C ILE A 243 20.32 -21.48 21.56
N GLY A 244 21.51 -21.96 21.91
CA GLY A 244 22.37 -22.76 21.05
C GLY A 244 22.55 -24.18 21.61
N VAL A 245 22.49 -25.17 20.73
CA VAL A 245 22.79 -26.56 21.04
C VAL A 245 23.84 -27.07 20.08
N ASP A 246 24.69 -27.97 20.54
CA ASP A 246 25.68 -28.67 19.71
C ASP A 246 25.04 -29.78 18.86
N ALA A 247 25.87 -30.52 18.09
CA ALA A 247 25.42 -31.61 17.23
C ALA A 247 24.75 -32.77 17.99
N THR A 248 25.04 -32.91 19.30
CA THR A 248 24.44 -33.95 20.17
C THR A 248 23.15 -33.47 20.86
N GLY A 249 22.79 -32.20 20.70
CA GLY A 249 21.59 -31.57 21.31
C GLY A 249 21.85 -30.99 22.70
N VAL A 250 23.12 -31.00 23.17
CA VAL A 250 23.50 -30.38 24.44
C VAL A 250 23.48 -28.87 24.32
N LYS A 251 22.86 -28.18 25.29
CA LYS A 251 22.81 -26.71 25.32
C LYS A 251 24.21 -26.15 25.60
N ILE A 252 24.71 -25.31 24.69
CA ILE A 252 26.03 -24.67 24.76
C ILE A 252 25.96 -23.16 24.84
N LEU A 253 24.79 -22.56 24.54
CA LEU A 253 24.57 -21.14 24.59
C LEU A 253 23.15 -20.84 25.11
N GLU A 254 23.07 -19.94 26.10
CA GLU A 254 21.80 -19.34 26.51
C GLU A 254 22.01 -17.86 26.87
N ARG A 255 21.30 -16.96 26.19
CA ARG A 255 21.36 -15.53 26.49
C ARG A 255 20.00 -14.86 26.31
N VAL A 256 19.76 -13.85 27.14
CA VAL A 256 18.57 -13.01 27.12
C VAL A 256 18.97 -11.59 26.77
N SER A 257 18.40 -11.05 25.71
CA SER A 257 18.61 -9.67 25.28
C SER A 257 17.33 -8.87 25.54
N THR A 258 17.47 -7.72 26.19
CA THR A 258 16.39 -6.77 26.36
C THR A 258 16.77 -5.44 25.74
N SER A 259 15.83 -4.74 25.13
CA SER A 259 16.05 -3.37 24.69
C SER A 259 14.79 -2.52 24.87
N VAL A 260 15.02 -1.22 25.01
CA VAL A 260 13.98 -0.21 24.98
C VAL A 260 14.34 0.79 23.89
N ASN A 261 13.39 1.00 22.99
CA ASN A 261 13.50 1.98 21.92
C ASN A 261 12.50 3.09 22.20
N ASP A 262 12.98 4.33 22.36
CA ASP A 262 12.16 5.52 22.56
C ASP A 262 12.44 6.51 21.44
N GLY A 263 11.38 7.02 20.83
CA GLY A 263 11.56 7.92 19.72
C GLY A 263 10.32 8.73 19.37
N GLY A 264 10.48 9.51 18.32
CA GLY A 264 9.39 10.28 17.75
C GLY A 264 9.58 10.50 16.25
N ASN A 265 8.49 10.78 15.59
CA ASN A 265 8.46 11.17 14.19
C ASN A 265 7.60 12.41 13.99
N GLN A 266 7.94 13.18 12.99
CA GLN A 266 7.17 14.32 12.51
C GLN A 266 7.18 14.29 10.98
N TYR A 267 6.06 14.65 10.40
CA TYR A 267 5.93 14.72 8.96
C TYR A 267 4.97 15.83 8.56
N VAL A 268 5.19 16.37 7.37
CA VAL A 268 4.33 17.35 6.73
C VAL A 268 4.35 17.12 5.22
N GLY A 269 3.22 17.34 4.57
CA GLY A 269 3.13 17.25 3.12
C GLY A 269 2.02 18.12 2.57
N LEU A 270 2.23 18.51 1.32
CA LEU A 270 1.25 19.20 0.49
C LEU A 270 1.08 18.41 -0.80
N TYR A 271 -0.13 18.35 -1.29
CA TYR A 271 -0.45 17.75 -2.58
C TYR A 271 -1.57 18.53 -3.24
N SER A 272 -1.59 18.53 -4.56
CA SER A 272 -2.68 19.14 -5.30
C SER A 272 -3.03 18.34 -6.55
N THR A 273 -4.25 18.51 -7.02
CA THR A 273 -4.71 18.13 -8.34
C THR A 273 -5.18 19.37 -9.04
N LEU A 274 -4.59 19.69 -10.18
CA LEU A 274 -4.96 20.80 -11.05
C LEU A 274 -5.38 20.22 -12.39
N ALA A 275 -6.65 20.29 -12.72
CA ALA A 275 -7.23 19.69 -13.92
C ALA A 275 -7.89 20.74 -14.81
N TRP A 276 -7.37 20.93 -16.01
CA TRP A 276 -7.92 21.84 -17.02
C TRP A 276 -8.72 21.07 -18.05
N THR A 277 -9.94 21.52 -18.32
CA THR A 277 -10.71 21.10 -19.49
C THR A 277 -10.37 22.05 -20.63
N LEU A 278 -9.75 21.51 -21.69
CA LEU A 278 -9.31 22.26 -22.87
C LEU A 278 -10.38 22.23 -23.98
N GLY A 279 -10.08 22.91 -25.10
CA GLY A 279 -10.96 22.85 -26.29
C GLY A 279 -11.03 21.43 -26.88
N GLY A 280 -12.11 21.09 -27.59
CA GLY A 280 -12.26 19.78 -28.22
C GLY A 280 -12.54 18.61 -27.25
N GLY A 281 -12.67 18.90 -25.96
CA GLY A 281 -12.85 17.86 -24.92
C GLY A 281 -11.53 17.31 -24.39
N ASP A 282 -10.40 17.86 -24.76
CA ASP A 282 -9.08 17.55 -24.21
C ASP A 282 -9.01 17.89 -22.73
N SER A 283 -8.10 17.24 -22.01
CA SER A 283 -7.87 17.55 -20.60
C SER A 283 -6.38 17.48 -20.26
N PHE A 284 -5.93 18.39 -19.41
CA PHE A 284 -4.59 18.39 -18.86
C PHE A 284 -4.67 18.39 -17.33
N THR A 285 -3.98 17.49 -16.69
CA THR A 285 -3.99 17.35 -15.23
C THR A 285 -2.57 17.33 -14.70
N MET A 286 -2.31 18.03 -13.59
CA MET A 286 -1.05 17.98 -12.84
C MET A 286 -1.35 17.62 -11.38
N ASN A 287 -0.50 16.78 -10.80
CA ASN A 287 -0.59 16.34 -9.41
C ASN A 287 0.74 16.58 -8.68
N PRO A 288 1.17 17.84 -8.45
CA PRO A 288 2.37 18.10 -7.68
C PRO A 288 2.20 17.74 -6.21
N SER A 289 3.26 17.19 -5.62
CA SER A 289 3.32 16.84 -4.21
C SER A 289 4.68 17.18 -3.63
N LEU A 290 4.68 17.64 -2.38
CA LEU A 290 5.88 17.90 -1.59
C LEU A 290 5.67 17.25 -0.22
N ASN A 291 6.64 16.49 0.27
CA ASN A 291 6.62 15.96 1.61
C ASN A 291 7.99 16.07 2.28
N ALA A 292 7.97 16.23 3.59
CA ALA A 292 9.15 16.24 4.44
C ALA A 292 8.85 15.47 5.71
N TYR A 293 9.83 14.74 6.21
CA TYR A 293 9.74 14.02 7.46
C TYR A 293 11.05 14.06 8.22
N ARG A 294 10.94 13.88 9.54
CA ARG A 294 12.08 13.60 10.41
C ARG A 294 11.66 12.62 11.49
N TYR A 295 12.61 11.83 11.93
CA TYR A 295 12.44 10.96 13.10
C TYR A 295 13.70 10.93 13.93
N ASN A 296 13.52 10.63 15.20
CA ASN A 296 14.60 10.28 16.12
C ASN A 296 14.24 8.99 16.84
N ASN A 297 15.24 8.22 17.18
CA ASN A 297 15.11 7.02 17.98
C ASN A 297 16.33 6.89 18.89
N LYS A 298 16.10 6.62 20.16
CA LYS A 298 17.12 6.22 21.14
C LYS A 298 16.89 4.78 21.50
N SER A 299 17.96 4.00 21.58
CA SER A 299 17.91 2.58 21.93
C SER A 299 18.90 2.29 23.04
N ASN A 300 18.44 1.55 24.05
CA ASN A 300 19.30 0.99 25.08
C ASN A 300 19.06 -0.51 25.10
N SER A 301 20.12 -1.31 25.02
CA SER A 301 20.02 -2.75 25.06
C SER A 301 21.01 -3.37 26.03
N ARG A 302 20.61 -4.51 26.60
CA ARG A 302 21.44 -5.34 27.48
C ARG A 302 21.23 -6.80 27.15
N THR A 303 22.33 -7.53 27.05
CA THR A 303 22.34 -8.98 26.88
C THR A 303 22.98 -9.63 28.09
N ILE A 304 22.28 -10.58 28.70
CA ILE A 304 22.72 -11.38 29.83
C ILE A 304 23.02 -12.78 29.29
N TYR A 305 24.20 -13.28 29.54
CA TYR A 305 24.64 -14.64 29.21
C TYR A 305 24.36 -15.54 30.40
N VAL A 306 23.50 -16.52 30.24
CA VAL A 306 23.17 -17.54 31.24
C VAL A 306 24.12 -18.74 31.07
N LEU A 307 24.45 -19.06 29.80
CA LEU A 307 25.40 -20.11 29.41
C LEU A 307 26.17 -19.64 28.19
N GLY A 308 27.44 -20.01 28.11
CA GLY A 308 28.36 -19.60 27.07
C GLY A 308 29.09 -18.30 27.39
N GLU A 309 30.10 -17.98 26.57
CA GLU A 309 30.91 -16.78 26.78
C GLU A 309 30.21 -15.50 26.41
N SER A 310 30.42 -14.47 27.24
CA SER A 310 29.92 -13.11 26.92
C SER A 310 30.75 -12.49 25.82
N THR A 311 30.08 -11.81 24.90
CA THR A 311 30.76 -10.94 23.92
C THR A 311 31.34 -9.70 24.59
N LEU A 312 32.18 -8.96 23.88
CA LEU A 312 32.69 -7.65 24.34
C LEU A 312 31.62 -6.55 24.34
N TYR A 313 30.38 -6.83 23.85
CA TYR A 313 29.36 -5.83 23.57
C TYR A 313 27.98 -6.13 24.20
N PRO A 314 27.91 -6.64 25.44
CA PRO A 314 26.64 -7.05 26.03
C PRO A 314 25.71 -5.87 26.38
N ILE A 315 26.24 -4.67 26.47
CA ILE A 315 25.46 -3.46 26.76
C ILE A 315 25.66 -2.50 25.58
N SER A 316 24.59 -1.91 25.07
CA SER A 316 24.72 -0.86 24.06
C SER A 316 23.69 0.25 24.26
N ALA A 317 24.11 1.47 23.93
CA ALA A 317 23.27 2.65 23.85
C ALA A 317 23.45 3.31 22.48
N GLY A 318 22.36 3.70 21.86
CA GLY A 318 22.40 4.27 20.53
C GLY A 318 21.34 5.34 20.27
N ARG A 319 21.57 6.13 19.25
CA ARG A 319 20.59 7.05 18.68
C ARG A 319 20.61 6.93 17.16
N ASN A 320 19.45 7.11 16.56
CA ASN A 320 19.28 7.14 15.11
C ASN A 320 18.34 8.30 14.75
N ASN A 321 18.84 9.25 13.97
CA ASN A 321 18.09 10.38 13.48
C ASN A 321 18.00 10.31 11.98
N GLY A 322 16.81 10.49 11.44
CA GLY A 322 16.62 10.51 9.99
C GLY A 322 15.73 11.66 9.57
N GLN A 323 15.99 12.17 8.37
CA GLN A 323 15.17 13.18 7.73
C GLN A 323 15.15 12.95 6.22
N GLY A 324 14.11 13.42 5.59
CA GLY A 324 14.02 13.36 4.13
C GLY A 324 13.00 14.33 3.57
N THR A 325 13.23 14.67 2.31
CA THR A 325 12.31 15.47 1.50
C THR A 325 12.06 14.79 0.18
N ASN A 326 10.86 14.93 -0.33
CA ASN A 326 10.48 14.39 -1.62
C ASN A 326 9.58 15.38 -2.35
N PHE A 327 9.90 15.64 -3.62
CA PHE A 327 9.06 16.34 -4.58
C PHE A 327 8.65 15.36 -5.67
N GLY A 328 7.36 15.30 -5.96
CA GLY A 328 6.78 14.51 -7.06
C GLY A 328 5.82 15.35 -7.88
N ASN A 329 5.74 15.08 -9.18
CA ASN A 329 4.68 15.60 -10.03
C ASN A 329 4.30 14.57 -11.09
N ASN A 330 3.00 14.42 -11.27
CA ASN A 330 2.39 13.61 -12.30
C ASN A 330 1.61 14.52 -13.23
N ALA A 331 2.02 14.65 -14.49
CA ALA A 331 1.33 15.41 -15.51
C ALA A 331 0.68 14.41 -16.50
N ASN A 332 -0.58 14.62 -16.79
CA ASN A 332 -1.34 13.80 -17.73
C ASN A 332 -2.06 14.70 -18.73
N TRP A 333 -1.87 14.45 -20.01
CA TRP A 333 -2.54 15.14 -21.11
C TRP A 333 -3.33 14.14 -21.95
N ILE A 334 -4.64 14.29 -21.97
CA ILE A 334 -5.55 13.48 -22.78
C ILE A 334 -6.00 14.32 -23.96
N LEU A 335 -5.65 13.86 -25.16
CA LEU A 335 -6.08 14.40 -26.43
C LEU A 335 -7.18 13.49 -26.99
N LYS A 336 -8.30 14.11 -27.37
CA LYS A 336 -9.45 13.44 -27.98
C LYS A 336 -9.51 13.72 -29.47
N PHE A 337 -9.59 12.67 -30.27
CA PHE A 337 -9.72 12.76 -31.71
C PHE A 337 -11.16 12.46 -32.14
N LYS A 338 -11.44 12.66 -33.41
CA LYS A 338 -12.70 12.23 -34.01
C LYS A 338 -12.88 10.72 -33.87
N GLU A 339 -14.13 10.24 -33.95
CA GLU A 339 -14.47 8.80 -33.87
C GLU A 339 -14.11 8.11 -32.55
N GLY A 340 -13.98 8.87 -31.47
CA GLY A 340 -13.74 8.32 -30.13
C GLY A 340 -12.29 7.92 -29.81
N ALA A 341 -11.35 8.11 -30.74
CA ALA A 341 -9.94 7.84 -30.49
C ALA A 341 -9.35 8.82 -29.45
N LYS A 342 -8.39 8.34 -28.67
CA LYS A 342 -7.73 9.12 -27.59
C LYS A 342 -6.25 8.82 -27.53
N LEU A 343 -5.45 9.86 -27.26
CA LEU A 343 -4.04 9.74 -26.90
C LEU A 343 -3.85 10.29 -25.49
N ASP A 344 -3.38 9.45 -24.59
CA ASP A 344 -3.11 9.77 -23.18
C ASP A 344 -1.59 9.81 -22.98
N LEU A 345 -1.04 11.00 -22.70
CA LEU A 345 0.39 11.24 -22.49
C LEU A 345 0.62 11.53 -21.01
N LYS A 346 1.57 10.83 -20.41
CA LYS A 346 1.92 10.98 -19.00
C LYS A 346 3.39 11.27 -18.80
N LEU A 347 3.71 12.26 -17.97
CA LEU A 347 5.04 12.58 -17.50
C LEU A 347 5.05 12.51 -15.97
N ASN A 348 5.89 11.65 -15.43
CA ASN A 348 6.10 11.55 -13.99
C ASN A 348 7.53 11.95 -13.66
N VAL A 349 7.69 12.83 -12.68
CA VAL A 349 9.00 13.23 -12.12
C VAL A 349 8.97 13.08 -10.61
N ASN A 350 10.07 12.59 -10.06
CA ASN A 350 10.24 12.43 -8.63
C ASN A 350 11.69 12.67 -8.21
N PHE A 351 11.88 13.51 -7.19
CA PHE A 351 13.19 13.85 -6.63
C PHE A 351 13.13 13.74 -5.11
N GLY A 352 13.96 12.89 -4.54
CA GLY A 352 14.00 12.63 -3.11
C GLY A 352 15.40 12.75 -2.54
N THR A 353 15.48 13.21 -1.29
CA THR A 353 16.69 13.15 -0.47
C THR A 353 16.36 12.51 0.87
N ARG A 354 17.31 11.76 1.37
CA ARG A 354 17.23 11.15 2.69
C ARG A 354 18.60 11.22 3.34
N ASP A 355 18.64 11.66 4.59
CA ASP A 355 19.82 11.64 5.44
C ASP A 355 19.50 10.83 6.68
N ASN A 356 20.42 9.97 7.09
CA ASN A 356 20.32 9.18 8.29
C ASN A 356 21.65 9.28 9.05
N ASP A 357 21.58 9.62 10.34
CA ASP A 357 22.72 9.74 11.27
C ASP A 357 22.47 8.77 12.41
N SER A 358 23.34 7.77 12.54
CA SER A 358 23.31 6.84 13.64
C SER A 358 24.60 6.91 14.45
N PHE A 359 24.45 6.82 15.76
CA PHE A 359 25.54 6.79 16.70
C PHE A 359 25.27 5.72 17.76
N SER A 360 26.25 4.88 18.06
CA SER A 360 26.13 3.87 19.10
C SER A 360 27.42 3.68 19.87
N LYS A 361 27.28 3.38 21.15
CA LYS A 361 28.34 2.94 22.04
C LYS A 361 28.00 1.56 22.59
N SER A 362 28.99 0.71 22.68
CA SER A 362 28.84 -0.59 23.36
C SER A 362 29.84 -0.68 24.51
N PHE A 363 29.47 -1.48 25.52
CA PHE A 363 30.22 -1.61 26.77
C PHE A 363 30.34 -3.08 27.14
N SER A 364 31.42 -3.44 27.85
CA SER A 364 31.60 -4.73 28.47
C SER A 364 30.61 -4.96 29.62
N VAL A 365 30.65 -6.13 30.24
CA VAL A 365 29.88 -6.43 31.47
C VAL A 365 30.25 -5.50 32.62
N ASP A 366 31.53 -5.08 32.67
CA ASP A 366 32.07 -4.16 33.68
C ASP A 366 31.84 -2.67 33.34
N ASN A 367 30.99 -2.42 32.34
CA ASN A 367 30.62 -1.08 31.88
C ASN A 367 31.79 -0.26 31.29
N VAL A 368 32.84 -0.93 30.78
CA VAL A 368 33.94 -0.29 30.05
C VAL A 368 33.54 -0.15 28.59
N GLN A 369 33.70 1.06 27.98
CA GLN A 369 33.39 1.27 26.57
C GLN A 369 34.32 0.43 25.68
N THR A 370 33.73 -0.43 24.87
CA THR A 370 34.42 -1.36 23.97
C THR A 370 34.30 -0.99 22.49
N LEU A 371 33.22 -0.25 22.14
CA LEU A 371 32.97 0.17 20.76
C LEU A 371 32.30 1.53 20.73
N GLU A 372 32.71 2.37 19.80
CA GLU A 372 31.97 3.55 19.38
C GLU A 372 31.81 3.55 17.86
N ARG A 373 30.59 3.72 17.38
CA ARG A 373 30.30 3.73 15.94
C ARG A 373 29.43 4.95 15.60
N LYS A 374 29.87 5.67 14.59
CA LYS A 374 29.09 6.72 13.93
C LYS A 374 28.92 6.39 12.46
N THR A 375 27.68 6.46 11.98
CA THR A 375 27.36 6.21 10.56
C THR A 375 26.50 7.37 10.03
N LEU A 376 26.93 7.95 8.91
CA LEU A 376 26.17 8.94 8.17
C LEU A 376 25.78 8.36 6.83
N ASP A 377 24.49 8.40 6.51
CA ASP A 377 23.90 7.73 5.35
C ASP A 377 23.04 8.67 4.50
N PRO A 378 23.63 9.64 3.77
CA PRO A 378 22.89 10.43 2.80
C PRO A 378 22.54 9.60 1.56
N SER A 379 21.38 9.85 0.99
CA SER A 379 20.93 9.21 -0.26
C SER A 379 20.11 10.18 -1.11
N LYS A 380 20.25 10.07 -2.44
CA LYS A 380 19.46 10.79 -3.43
C LYS A 380 18.74 9.80 -4.33
N ASP A 381 17.44 10.00 -4.48
CA ASP A 381 16.58 9.22 -5.36
C ASP A 381 15.95 10.12 -6.41
N ASN A 382 16.18 9.81 -7.69
CA ASN A 382 15.60 10.55 -8.81
C ASN A 382 14.91 9.58 -9.75
N ARG A 383 13.71 9.92 -10.20
CA ARG A 383 12.94 9.14 -11.17
C ARG A 383 12.26 10.07 -12.15
N VAL A 384 12.35 9.73 -13.43
CA VAL A 384 11.60 10.36 -14.51
C VAL A 384 11.01 9.25 -15.36
N SER A 385 9.74 9.36 -15.72
CA SER A 385 9.11 8.44 -16.68
C SER A 385 8.18 9.19 -17.61
N PHE A 386 8.11 8.71 -18.85
CA PHE A 386 7.20 9.19 -19.88
C PHE A 386 6.47 8.00 -20.49
N ALA A 387 5.15 8.09 -20.54
CA ALA A 387 4.30 7.05 -21.11
C ALA A 387 3.28 7.65 -22.06
N GLY A 388 2.89 6.88 -23.06
CA GLY A 388 1.81 7.24 -23.96
C GLY A 388 0.96 6.02 -24.27
N LYS A 389 -0.36 6.21 -24.37
CA LYS A 389 -1.28 5.19 -24.82
C LYS A 389 -2.29 5.77 -25.80
N TYR A 390 -2.47 5.09 -26.89
CA TYR A 390 -3.48 5.38 -27.90
C TYR A 390 -4.58 4.34 -27.81
N SER A 391 -5.82 4.77 -27.72
CA SER A 391 -7.01 3.92 -27.71
C SER A 391 -7.96 4.34 -28.82
N THR A 392 -8.54 3.35 -29.51
CA THR A 392 -9.49 3.60 -30.60
C THR A 392 -10.46 2.44 -30.73
N PRO A 393 -11.75 2.69 -30.95
CA PRO A 393 -12.70 1.70 -31.42
C PRO A 393 -12.44 1.48 -32.93
N ILE A 394 -11.85 0.35 -33.34
CA ILE A 394 -11.54 0.08 -34.76
C ILE A 394 -12.70 -0.62 -35.44
N VAL A 395 -13.26 -1.62 -34.77
CA VAL A 395 -14.32 -2.49 -35.29
C VAL A 395 -15.37 -2.65 -34.19
N GLU A 396 -16.62 -2.86 -34.58
CA GLU A 396 -17.71 -3.13 -33.63
C GLU A 396 -17.36 -4.32 -32.73
N GLY A 397 -17.51 -4.12 -31.42
CA GLY A 397 -17.19 -5.11 -30.39
C GLY A 397 -15.71 -5.19 -29.97
N HIS A 398 -14.81 -4.43 -30.58
CA HIS A 398 -13.38 -4.38 -30.25
C HIS A 398 -12.97 -3.06 -29.62
N ALA A 399 -12.10 -3.11 -28.60
CA ALA A 399 -11.49 -1.95 -27.98
C ALA A 399 -9.97 -2.09 -27.99
N LEU A 400 -9.32 -1.58 -29.04
CA LEU A 400 -7.88 -1.62 -29.18
C LEU A 400 -7.21 -0.53 -28.37
N LEU A 401 -6.12 -0.90 -27.69
CA LEU A 401 -5.26 0.02 -26.98
C LEU A 401 -3.80 -0.40 -27.19
N ALA A 402 -2.94 0.56 -27.56
CA ALA A 402 -1.50 0.34 -27.72
C ALA A 402 -0.73 1.50 -27.08
N GLY A 403 0.52 1.25 -26.66
CA GLY A 403 1.30 2.31 -26.05
C GLY A 403 2.72 1.93 -25.68
N TRP A 404 3.38 2.86 -25.02
CA TRP A 404 4.77 2.75 -24.58
C TRP A 404 4.97 3.34 -23.17
N ASP A 405 6.07 2.95 -22.53
CA ASP A 405 6.48 3.46 -21.21
C ASP A 405 8.01 3.49 -21.14
N VAL A 406 8.59 4.65 -20.92
CA VAL A 406 10.04 4.88 -20.76
C VAL A 406 10.29 5.40 -19.36
N GLY A 407 11.24 4.80 -18.65
CA GLY A 407 11.56 5.20 -17.28
C GLY A 407 13.04 5.20 -17.00
N LEU A 408 13.48 6.22 -16.27
CA LEU A 408 14.84 6.38 -15.76
C LEU A 408 14.76 6.54 -14.25
N SER A 409 15.48 5.72 -13.49
CA SER A 409 15.62 5.91 -12.06
C SER A 409 17.08 5.80 -11.63
N ARG A 410 17.46 6.62 -10.65
CA ARG A 410 18.79 6.65 -10.06
C ARG A 410 18.66 6.71 -8.55
N ASN A 411 19.35 5.82 -7.86
CA ASN A 411 19.58 5.87 -6.42
C ASN A 411 21.09 6.04 -6.18
N ALA A 412 21.46 7.00 -5.37
CA ALA A 412 22.86 7.31 -5.05
C ALA A 412 23.03 7.45 -3.53
N PRO A 413 23.15 6.33 -2.79
CA PRO A 413 23.48 6.34 -1.38
C PRO A 413 24.98 6.52 -1.16
N SER A 414 25.35 7.17 -0.07
CA SER A 414 26.70 7.23 0.48
C SER A 414 26.67 6.76 1.93
N THR A 415 27.73 6.17 2.41
CA THR A 415 27.93 5.78 3.82
C THR A 415 29.27 6.26 4.30
N ILE A 416 29.28 7.04 5.36
CA ILE A 416 30.49 7.39 6.10
C ILE A 416 30.42 6.62 7.41
N LEU A 417 31.36 5.69 7.61
CA LEU A 417 31.47 4.87 8.82
C LEU A 417 32.73 5.25 9.57
N LEU A 418 32.55 5.67 10.81
CA LEU A 418 33.59 5.87 11.80
C LEU A 418 33.37 4.87 12.94
N GLU A 419 34.32 3.98 13.16
CA GLU A 419 34.23 2.99 14.23
C GLU A 419 35.55 2.88 14.96
N THR A 420 35.51 2.99 16.28
CA THR A 420 36.61 2.67 17.19
C THR A 420 36.20 1.47 18.01
N ASN A 421 37.02 0.41 17.98
CA ASN A 421 36.77 -0.88 18.64
C ASN A 421 38.02 -1.34 19.36
N VAL A 422 37.90 -1.71 20.63
CA VAL A 422 39.04 -2.19 21.45
C VAL A 422 39.65 -3.52 20.94
N ALA A 423 38.89 -4.31 20.20
CA ALA A 423 39.26 -5.61 19.65
C ALA A 423 39.64 -5.57 18.17
N ALA A 424 39.63 -4.41 17.51
CA ALA A 424 39.91 -4.30 16.09
C ALA A 424 40.49 -2.92 15.74
N ALA A 425 41.10 -2.81 14.56
CA ALA A 425 41.59 -1.54 14.05
C ALA A 425 40.43 -0.53 13.87
N THR A 426 40.71 0.75 14.10
CA THR A 426 39.77 1.86 13.83
C THR A 426 39.41 1.85 12.36
N ILE A 427 38.10 1.92 12.06
CA ILE A 427 37.57 2.01 10.72
C ILE A 427 37.17 3.46 10.46
N ASN A 428 37.65 4.02 9.36
CA ASN A 428 37.19 5.29 8.82
C ASN A 428 37.04 5.11 7.31
N THR A 429 35.81 4.90 6.86
CA THR A 429 35.53 4.60 5.45
C THR A 429 34.42 5.46 4.92
N THR A 430 34.53 5.85 3.65
CA THR A 430 33.45 6.43 2.87
C THR A 430 33.17 5.50 1.72
N GLU A 431 31.91 5.06 1.62
CA GLU A 431 31.43 4.17 0.57
C GLU A 431 30.35 4.88 -0.23
N ASP A 432 30.61 5.12 -1.51
CA ASP A 432 29.65 5.73 -2.42
C ASP A 432 29.17 4.71 -3.43
N TYR A 433 27.87 4.62 -3.61
CA TYR A 433 27.25 3.73 -4.57
C TYR A 433 26.28 4.49 -5.49
N THR A 434 26.10 3.99 -6.69
CA THR A 434 25.07 4.46 -7.63
C THR A 434 24.43 3.27 -8.29
N ALA A 435 23.10 3.17 -8.24
CA ALA A 435 22.33 2.27 -9.05
C ALA A 435 21.46 3.06 -10.02
N ARG A 436 21.45 2.66 -11.30
CA ARG A 436 20.60 3.24 -12.35
C ARG A 436 19.76 2.13 -12.95
N VAL A 437 18.49 2.40 -13.18
CA VAL A 437 17.58 1.51 -13.90
C VAL A 437 16.97 2.29 -15.05
N GLN A 438 17.14 1.76 -16.26
CA GLN A 438 16.48 2.23 -17.47
C GLN A 438 15.44 1.18 -17.88
N LYS A 439 14.25 1.63 -18.19
CA LYS A 439 13.13 0.79 -18.59
C LYS A 439 12.56 1.32 -19.89
N LEU A 440 12.30 0.40 -20.82
CA LEU A 440 11.56 0.65 -22.05
C LEU A 440 10.49 -0.43 -22.17
N ALA A 441 9.25 -0.03 -22.42
CA ALA A 441 8.17 -0.98 -22.63
C ALA A 441 7.29 -0.56 -23.80
N PHE A 442 6.77 -1.58 -24.52
CA PHE A 442 5.72 -1.45 -25.52
C PHE A 442 4.62 -2.44 -25.21
N PHE A 443 3.39 -2.05 -25.46
CA PHE A 443 2.25 -2.91 -25.23
C PHE A 443 1.13 -2.67 -26.24
N ALA A 444 0.35 -3.73 -26.46
CA ALA A 444 -0.90 -3.68 -27.19
C ALA A 444 -1.89 -4.63 -26.52
N GLN A 445 -3.16 -4.25 -26.53
CA GLN A 445 -4.26 -5.08 -26.04
C GLN A 445 -5.52 -4.83 -26.84
N ASP A 446 -6.35 -5.86 -26.90
CA ASP A 446 -7.69 -5.80 -27.45
C ASP A 446 -8.68 -6.45 -26.49
N GLU A 447 -9.81 -5.82 -26.30
CA GLU A 447 -10.95 -6.37 -25.58
C GLU A 447 -12.09 -6.56 -26.57
N TRP A 448 -12.44 -7.82 -26.79
CA TRP A 448 -13.41 -8.23 -27.77
C TRP A 448 -14.67 -8.79 -27.13
N ASN A 449 -15.81 -8.16 -27.38
CA ASN A 449 -17.13 -8.65 -27.00
C ASN A 449 -17.60 -9.63 -28.08
N VAL A 450 -17.27 -10.93 -27.91
CA VAL A 450 -17.61 -12.00 -28.87
C VAL A 450 -19.13 -12.14 -28.95
N MET A 451 -19.82 -12.07 -27.80
CA MET A 451 -21.26 -12.11 -27.65
C MET A 451 -21.69 -11.19 -26.52
N SER A 452 -22.96 -10.91 -26.37
CA SER A 452 -23.49 -10.09 -25.28
C SER A 452 -23.18 -10.62 -23.87
N ASN A 453 -22.90 -11.91 -23.75
CA ASN A 453 -22.59 -12.60 -22.51
C ASN A 453 -21.19 -13.22 -22.46
N TRP A 454 -20.36 -13.02 -23.49
CA TRP A 454 -19.01 -13.55 -23.57
C TRP A 454 -18.06 -12.52 -24.15
N SER A 455 -17.03 -12.19 -23.38
CA SER A 455 -15.95 -11.30 -23.78
C SER A 455 -14.57 -11.92 -23.56
N VAL A 456 -13.63 -11.52 -24.37
CA VAL A 456 -12.25 -12.01 -24.39
C VAL A 456 -11.30 -10.82 -24.42
N TYR A 457 -10.21 -10.93 -23.70
CA TYR A 457 -9.13 -9.95 -23.65
C TYR A 457 -7.82 -10.62 -24.07
N PHE A 458 -7.12 -9.99 -25.00
CA PHE A 458 -5.76 -10.34 -25.40
C PHE A 458 -4.84 -9.16 -25.14
N GLY A 459 -3.70 -9.40 -24.52
CA GLY A 459 -2.70 -8.39 -24.28
C GLY A 459 -1.29 -8.93 -24.44
N LEU A 460 -0.41 -8.11 -24.96
CA LEU A 460 1.02 -8.38 -25.00
C LEU A 460 1.77 -7.14 -24.52
N ARG A 461 2.65 -7.34 -23.56
CA ARG A 461 3.58 -6.30 -23.11
C ARG A 461 5.00 -6.83 -23.15
N TRP A 462 5.88 -6.09 -23.76
CA TRP A 462 7.31 -6.31 -23.71
C TRP A 462 7.96 -5.22 -22.87
N GLU A 463 8.85 -5.59 -21.96
CA GLU A 463 9.61 -4.67 -21.11
C GLU A 463 11.09 -5.03 -21.16
N GLY A 464 11.94 -4.11 -21.62
CA GLY A 464 13.38 -4.16 -21.54
C GLY A 464 13.86 -3.37 -20.34
N ILE A 465 14.74 -3.97 -19.53
CA ILE A 465 15.27 -3.38 -18.31
C ILE A 465 16.80 -3.48 -18.36
N GLU A 466 17.45 -2.33 -18.28
CA GLU A 466 18.89 -2.26 -18.05
C GLU A 466 19.17 -1.71 -16.65
N THR A 467 19.91 -2.45 -15.85
CA THR A 467 20.39 -2.02 -14.54
C THR A 467 21.90 -1.84 -14.58
N ARG A 468 22.38 -0.77 -13.96
CA ARG A 468 23.80 -0.50 -13.82
C ARG A 468 24.10 -0.07 -12.40
N SER A 469 25.00 -0.79 -11.75
CA SER A 469 25.46 -0.51 -10.39
C SER A 469 26.97 -0.28 -10.38
N SER A 470 27.41 0.68 -9.61
CA SER A 470 28.84 1.00 -9.40
C SER A 470 29.03 1.60 -8.02
N GLY A 471 30.24 1.56 -7.49
CA GLY A 471 30.55 2.18 -6.20
C GLY A 471 31.88 1.72 -5.65
N THR A 472 32.16 2.13 -4.43
CA THR A 472 33.39 1.80 -3.70
C THR A 472 33.53 0.28 -3.57
N GLY A 473 34.66 -0.26 -4.05
CA GLY A 473 34.89 -1.72 -4.02
C GLY A 473 33.96 -2.57 -4.89
N LEU A 474 33.20 -1.95 -5.79
CA LEU A 474 32.32 -2.61 -6.72
C LEU A 474 32.64 -2.20 -8.16
N ASP A 475 33.09 -3.14 -8.97
CA ASP A 475 33.21 -2.95 -10.41
C ASP A 475 31.86 -2.63 -11.04
N VAL A 476 31.89 -1.88 -12.14
CA VAL A 476 30.67 -1.52 -12.86
C VAL A 476 29.96 -2.77 -13.32
N THR A 477 28.87 -3.09 -12.66
CA THR A 477 28.01 -4.23 -13.01
C THR A 477 26.87 -3.73 -13.88
N LYS A 478 26.71 -4.34 -15.07
CA LYS A 478 25.64 -4.06 -16.00
C LYS A 478 24.83 -5.33 -16.23
N ASN A 479 23.53 -5.26 -15.97
CA ASN A 479 22.63 -6.35 -16.21
C ASN A 479 21.51 -5.89 -17.16
N ARG A 480 21.22 -6.72 -18.17
CA ARG A 480 20.12 -6.51 -19.11
C ARG A 480 19.17 -7.68 -19.05
N SER A 481 17.91 -7.38 -18.91
CA SER A 481 16.85 -8.36 -18.97
C SER A 481 15.69 -7.85 -19.83
N SER A 482 14.97 -8.78 -20.42
CA SER A 482 13.74 -8.48 -21.14
C SER A 482 12.67 -9.48 -20.75
N VAL A 483 11.45 -8.98 -20.63
CA VAL A 483 10.28 -9.79 -20.27
C VAL A 483 9.19 -9.55 -21.30
N ALA A 484 8.77 -10.59 -21.98
CA ALA A 484 7.54 -10.60 -22.77
C ALA A 484 6.43 -11.21 -21.90
N SER A 485 5.35 -10.48 -21.75
CA SER A 485 4.19 -10.83 -20.91
C SER A 485 2.95 -10.99 -21.79
N PRO A 486 2.70 -12.18 -22.35
CA PRO A 486 1.40 -12.48 -22.95
C PRO A 486 0.33 -12.60 -21.86
N LEU A 487 -0.85 -12.05 -22.15
CA LEU A 487 -1.98 -11.98 -21.25
C LEU A 487 -3.24 -12.39 -22.00
N PHE A 488 -3.98 -13.31 -21.42
CA PHE A 488 -5.28 -13.74 -21.94
C PHE A 488 -6.28 -13.74 -20.79
N GLN A 489 -7.46 -13.18 -21.00
CA GLN A 489 -8.54 -13.24 -20.03
C GLN A 489 -9.87 -13.45 -20.74
N THR A 490 -10.81 -14.08 -20.08
CA THR A 490 -12.17 -14.22 -20.62
C THR A 490 -13.19 -14.12 -19.49
N LEU A 491 -14.32 -13.52 -19.82
CA LEU A 491 -15.49 -13.39 -18.96
C LEU A 491 -16.68 -14.04 -19.68
N TRP A 492 -17.31 -14.97 -19.00
CA TRP A 492 -18.56 -15.58 -19.45
C TRP A 492 -19.65 -15.35 -18.41
N LYS A 493 -20.71 -14.66 -18.81
CA LYS A 493 -21.93 -14.41 -18.00
C LYS A 493 -22.94 -15.51 -18.31
N PHE A 494 -23.53 -16.10 -17.28
CA PHE A 494 -24.58 -17.10 -17.47
C PHE A 494 -25.80 -16.50 -18.18
N PRO A 495 -26.39 -17.20 -19.16
CA PRO A 495 -27.49 -16.64 -19.99
C PRO A 495 -28.76 -16.34 -19.22
N ASP A 496 -28.95 -16.95 -18.06
CA ASP A 496 -30.15 -16.82 -17.21
C ASP A 496 -30.29 -15.47 -16.50
N LYS A 497 -29.39 -14.53 -16.75
CA LYS A 497 -29.36 -13.18 -16.13
C LYS A 497 -29.35 -13.21 -14.60
N SER A 498 -28.92 -14.31 -13.98
CA SER A 498 -28.90 -14.51 -12.53
C SER A 498 -27.77 -13.73 -11.83
N GLY A 499 -26.97 -12.95 -12.57
CA GLY A 499 -25.78 -12.26 -12.04
C GLY A 499 -24.61 -13.20 -11.78
N ARG A 500 -24.65 -14.44 -12.30
CA ARG A 500 -23.58 -15.43 -12.20
C ARG A 500 -22.63 -15.27 -13.37
N GLN A 501 -21.32 -15.41 -13.09
CA GLN A 501 -20.31 -15.32 -14.13
C GLN A 501 -19.06 -16.12 -13.80
N LEU A 502 -18.31 -16.51 -14.82
CA LEU A 502 -17.06 -17.22 -14.74
C LEU A 502 -15.97 -16.40 -15.42
N ARG A 503 -14.81 -16.29 -14.76
CA ARG A 503 -13.60 -15.66 -15.30
C ARG A 503 -12.46 -16.64 -15.33
N LEU A 504 -11.66 -16.55 -16.39
CA LEU A 504 -10.39 -17.24 -16.52
C LEU A 504 -9.33 -16.23 -16.97
N ALA A 505 -8.13 -16.32 -16.41
CA ALA A 505 -6.98 -15.52 -16.84
C ALA A 505 -5.72 -16.37 -16.91
N LEU A 506 -4.95 -16.19 -17.97
CA LEU A 506 -3.60 -16.72 -18.17
C LEU A 506 -2.66 -15.52 -18.25
N THR A 507 -1.68 -15.45 -17.37
CA THR A 507 -0.83 -14.27 -17.26
C THR A 507 0.62 -14.64 -17.08
N ARG A 508 1.50 -13.86 -17.70
CA ARG A 508 2.92 -13.85 -17.38
C ARG A 508 3.29 -12.49 -16.83
N THR A 509 3.78 -12.48 -15.61
CA THR A 509 4.12 -11.28 -14.82
C THR A 509 5.53 -11.42 -14.27
N TYR A 510 6.08 -10.35 -13.67
CA TYR A 510 7.40 -10.42 -13.08
C TYR A 510 7.53 -9.45 -11.88
N LYS A 511 8.59 -9.66 -11.10
CA LYS A 511 9.00 -8.74 -10.03
C LYS A 511 10.45 -8.32 -10.28
N ALA A 512 10.65 -7.06 -10.71
CA ALA A 512 12.00 -6.54 -10.90
C ALA A 512 12.65 -6.21 -9.56
N PRO A 513 13.98 -6.39 -9.43
CA PRO A 513 14.74 -5.78 -8.36
C PRO A 513 14.59 -4.25 -8.40
N ASP A 514 14.39 -3.63 -7.27
CA ASP A 514 14.42 -2.17 -7.16
C ASP A 514 15.86 -1.65 -7.13
N THR A 515 16.05 -0.33 -7.30
CA THR A 515 17.40 0.28 -7.30
C THR A 515 18.15 0.09 -6.01
N TYR A 516 17.44 0.00 -4.88
CA TYR A 516 18.04 -0.22 -3.57
C TYR A 516 18.56 -1.66 -3.42
N SER A 517 17.81 -2.64 -3.91
CA SER A 517 18.20 -4.06 -3.86
C SER A 517 19.37 -4.42 -4.81
N LEU A 518 19.77 -3.50 -5.69
CA LEU A 518 20.93 -3.67 -6.57
C LEU A 518 22.23 -3.09 -5.99
N VAL A 519 22.18 -2.32 -4.90
CA VAL A 519 23.34 -1.75 -4.24
C VAL A 519 23.82 -2.68 -3.14
N PRO A 520 25.01 -3.29 -3.25
CA PRO A 520 25.52 -4.30 -2.32
C PRO A 520 26.13 -3.68 -1.04
N ARG A 521 25.44 -2.72 -0.44
CA ARG A 521 25.87 -2.05 0.77
C ARG A 521 25.81 -3.00 1.98
N VAL A 522 26.80 -2.99 2.84
CA VAL A 522 26.88 -3.88 3.99
C VAL A 522 26.72 -3.11 5.30
N TYR A 523 25.71 -3.48 6.07
CA TYR A 523 25.56 -3.06 7.47
C TYR A 523 26.21 -4.08 8.39
N ARG A 524 27.29 -3.68 9.07
CA ARG A 524 28.06 -4.57 9.92
C ARG A 524 27.35 -4.85 11.24
N SER A 525 27.19 -6.14 11.53
CA SER A 525 26.78 -6.60 12.86
C SER A 525 27.92 -6.49 13.86
N THR A 526 27.63 -6.02 15.06
CA THR A 526 28.63 -5.91 16.14
C THR A 526 29.09 -7.28 16.62
N VAL A 527 28.18 -8.24 16.72
CA VAL A 527 28.48 -9.60 17.22
C VAL A 527 28.72 -10.62 16.12
N ASN A 528 28.35 -10.35 14.89
CA ASN A 528 28.51 -11.17 13.69
C ASN A 528 28.45 -12.69 13.91
N THR A 529 27.25 -13.20 14.09
CA THR A 529 26.96 -14.62 14.21
C THR A 529 26.04 -15.09 13.09
N SER A 530 25.83 -16.38 12.93
CA SER A 530 24.88 -16.95 11.97
C SER A 530 23.43 -16.45 12.16
N THR A 531 23.04 -16.13 13.40
CA THR A 531 21.72 -15.56 13.74
C THR A 531 21.71 -14.04 13.78
N ALA A 532 22.88 -13.38 13.81
CA ALA A 532 23.06 -11.93 13.75
C ALA A 532 24.15 -11.56 12.72
N PRO A 533 23.99 -11.94 11.44
CA PRO A 533 24.98 -11.71 10.40
C PRO A 533 25.05 -10.23 10.00
N ASP A 534 26.12 -9.86 9.30
CA ASP A 534 26.15 -8.62 8.54
C ASP A 534 25.00 -8.62 7.53
N SER A 535 24.35 -7.49 7.33
CA SER A 535 23.26 -7.38 6.38
C SER A 535 23.73 -6.66 5.12
N GLN A 536 23.89 -7.40 4.03
CA GLN A 536 24.08 -6.81 2.70
C GLN A 536 22.70 -6.47 2.11
N THR A 537 22.47 -5.19 1.80
CA THR A 537 21.14 -4.72 1.38
C THR A 537 20.76 -5.22 -0.01
N GLY A 538 21.71 -5.25 -0.94
CA GLY A 538 21.47 -5.59 -2.33
C GLY A 538 22.48 -6.54 -2.92
N ASN A 539 22.22 -6.92 -4.15
CA ASN A 539 23.07 -7.71 -5.01
C ASN A 539 22.92 -7.22 -6.45
N ALA A 540 24.02 -6.70 -7.01
CA ALA A 540 24.03 -6.14 -8.36
C ALA A 540 23.70 -7.16 -9.47
N SER A 541 23.83 -8.48 -9.17
CA SER A 541 23.57 -9.57 -10.11
C SER A 541 22.14 -10.11 -10.06
N LEU A 542 21.25 -9.52 -9.27
CA LEU A 542 19.86 -9.99 -9.18
C LEU A 542 19.14 -9.90 -10.52
N LYS A 543 18.46 -11.00 -10.87
CA LYS A 543 17.57 -11.11 -12.02
C LYS A 543 16.12 -10.82 -11.60
N PRO A 544 15.27 -10.37 -12.53
CA PRO A 544 13.84 -10.32 -12.29
C PRO A 544 13.27 -11.72 -11.99
N GLU A 545 12.41 -11.80 -11.00
CA GLU A 545 11.61 -12.98 -10.71
C GLU A 545 10.44 -13.03 -11.70
N LEU A 546 10.29 -14.12 -12.45
CA LEU A 546 9.22 -14.31 -13.44
C LEU A 546 8.12 -15.18 -12.86
N ALA A 547 6.85 -14.87 -13.14
CA ALA A 547 5.70 -15.65 -12.71
C ALA A 547 4.74 -15.90 -13.87
N THR A 548 4.50 -17.17 -14.18
CA THR A 548 3.43 -17.57 -15.10
C THR A 548 2.28 -18.14 -14.29
N GLY A 549 1.07 -17.68 -14.54
CA GLY A 549 -0.07 -18.00 -13.70
C GLY A 549 -1.38 -18.21 -14.43
N VAL A 550 -2.22 -19.00 -13.79
CA VAL A 550 -3.62 -19.26 -14.17
C VAL A 550 -4.49 -18.81 -13.00
N ASP A 551 -5.53 -18.07 -13.29
CA ASP A 551 -6.56 -17.64 -12.35
C ASP A 551 -7.93 -18.06 -12.85
N ILE A 552 -8.77 -18.58 -11.97
CA ILE A 552 -10.18 -18.89 -12.23
C ILE A 552 -11.02 -18.29 -11.12
N ALA A 553 -12.15 -17.70 -11.45
CA ALA A 553 -13.09 -17.18 -10.46
C ALA A 553 -14.53 -17.41 -10.90
N TYR A 554 -15.34 -17.94 -9.99
CA TYR A 554 -16.78 -17.92 -10.08
C TYR A 554 -17.31 -16.79 -9.23
N GLU A 555 -18.16 -15.93 -9.80
CA GLU A 555 -18.73 -14.75 -9.13
C GLU A 555 -20.24 -14.78 -9.25
N HIS A 556 -20.94 -14.38 -8.19
CA HIS A 556 -22.37 -14.24 -8.16
C HIS A 556 -22.76 -12.90 -7.52
N PHE A 557 -23.51 -12.11 -8.27
CA PHE A 557 -24.09 -10.82 -7.88
C PHE A 557 -25.60 -10.98 -7.91
N TRP A 558 -26.28 -11.08 -6.77
CA TRP A 558 -27.72 -11.33 -6.77
C TRP A 558 -28.58 -10.11 -6.44
N GLU A 559 -28.02 -9.10 -5.76
CA GLU A 559 -28.68 -7.83 -5.51
C GLU A 559 -27.66 -6.71 -5.35
N LYS A 560 -28.15 -5.43 -5.37
CA LYS A 560 -27.27 -4.27 -5.19
C LYS A 560 -26.53 -4.35 -3.85
N GLY A 561 -25.22 -4.49 -3.91
CA GLY A 561 -24.35 -4.59 -2.76
C GLY A 561 -24.16 -5.99 -2.21
N ALA A 562 -24.80 -7.02 -2.78
CA ALA A 562 -24.64 -8.41 -2.42
C ALA A 562 -23.83 -9.17 -3.48
N SER A 563 -22.75 -9.80 -3.08
CA SER A 563 -21.90 -10.59 -3.97
C SER A 563 -21.14 -11.66 -3.20
N MET A 564 -20.84 -12.73 -3.89
CA MET A 564 -19.87 -13.73 -3.45
C MET A 564 -18.95 -14.12 -4.60
N SER A 565 -17.74 -14.58 -4.26
CA SER A 565 -16.83 -15.15 -5.22
C SER A 565 -16.03 -16.29 -4.62
N ILE A 566 -15.76 -17.30 -5.44
CA ILE A 566 -14.79 -18.35 -5.17
C ILE A 566 -13.74 -18.26 -6.26
N SER A 567 -12.47 -18.11 -5.88
CA SER A 567 -11.39 -18.00 -6.83
C SER A 567 -10.24 -18.94 -6.49
N GLY A 568 -9.58 -19.45 -7.54
CA GLY A 568 -8.38 -20.25 -7.45
C GLY A 568 -7.27 -19.66 -8.29
N SER A 569 -6.03 -19.79 -7.85
CA SER A 569 -4.87 -19.39 -8.63
C SER A 569 -3.69 -20.34 -8.46
N VAL A 570 -2.93 -20.51 -9.55
CA VAL A 570 -1.67 -21.25 -9.57
C VAL A 570 -0.62 -20.40 -10.28
N ARG A 571 0.58 -20.28 -9.69
CA ARG A 571 1.71 -19.58 -10.27
C ARG A 571 2.97 -20.40 -10.17
N SER A 572 3.69 -20.48 -11.28
CA SER A 572 5.06 -20.98 -11.35
C SER A 572 6.00 -19.78 -11.41
N LEU A 573 6.93 -19.71 -10.45
CA LEU A 573 7.93 -18.65 -10.34
C LEU A 573 9.30 -19.21 -10.74
N SER A 574 10.06 -18.42 -11.50
CA SER A 574 11.48 -18.67 -11.76
C SER A 574 12.33 -17.51 -11.29
N ASP A 575 13.59 -17.80 -10.96
CA ASP A 575 14.52 -16.83 -10.36
C ASP A 575 13.96 -16.19 -9.06
N TYR A 576 13.31 -17.01 -8.23
CA TYR A 576 12.70 -16.56 -6.98
C TYR A 576 13.69 -15.78 -6.11
N ASN A 577 13.34 -14.56 -5.72
CA ASN A 577 14.19 -13.70 -4.92
C ASN A 577 13.97 -13.98 -3.42
N SER A 578 15.01 -14.49 -2.79
CA SER A 578 15.07 -14.73 -1.35
C SER A 578 16.34 -14.13 -0.73
N ARG A 579 16.56 -14.37 0.54
CA ARG A 579 17.80 -14.01 1.23
C ARG A 579 18.43 -15.25 1.81
N GLY A 580 19.75 -15.36 1.64
CA GLY A 580 20.55 -16.43 2.21
C GLY A 580 21.59 -15.89 3.18
N THR A 581 21.96 -16.69 4.18
CA THR A 581 23.06 -16.40 5.11
C THR A 581 24.26 -17.26 4.75
N PHE A 582 25.41 -16.62 4.54
CA PHE A 582 26.64 -17.25 4.08
C PHE A 582 27.81 -16.83 4.97
N PHE A 583 28.82 -17.70 5.09
CA PHE A 583 30.09 -17.35 5.72
C PHE A 583 31.08 -16.96 4.62
N ILE A 584 31.41 -15.67 4.50
CA ILE A 584 32.24 -15.11 3.42
C ILE A 584 33.31 -14.21 4.02
N GLY A 585 34.57 -14.46 3.67
CA GLY A 585 35.70 -13.64 4.16
C GLY A 585 35.81 -13.59 5.69
N GLY A 586 35.52 -14.69 6.37
CA GLY A 586 35.59 -14.78 7.84
C GLY A 586 34.40 -14.14 8.58
N ARG A 587 33.34 -13.75 7.86
CA ARG A 587 32.15 -13.12 8.45
C ARG A 587 30.85 -13.74 7.94
N TRP A 588 29.85 -13.79 8.79
CA TRP A 588 28.48 -14.12 8.40
C TRP A 588 27.84 -12.97 7.69
N VAL A 589 27.29 -13.21 6.49
CA VAL A 589 26.65 -12.20 5.64
C VAL A 589 25.30 -12.71 5.16
N ASN A 590 24.24 -11.96 5.43
CA ASN A 590 22.91 -12.21 4.88
C ASN A 590 22.69 -11.30 3.67
N LYS A 591 22.49 -11.87 2.49
CA LYS A 591 22.35 -11.13 1.23
C LYS A 591 21.21 -11.65 0.36
N PRO A 592 20.62 -10.81 -0.51
CA PRO A 592 19.62 -11.25 -1.48
C PRO A 592 20.24 -12.10 -2.59
N ILE A 593 19.51 -13.15 -3.00
CA ILE A 593 19.88 -14.09 -4.05
C ILE A 593 18.66 -14.46 -4.92
N ASN A 594 18.91 -14.93 -6.13
CA ASN A 594 17.92 -15.69 -6.90
C ASN A 594 18.02 -17.15 -6.45
N ASN A 595 16.93 -17.69 -5.92
CA ASN A 595 16.86 -19.02 -5.29
C ASN A 595 15.96 -19.97 -6.09
N GLY A 596 16.35 -20.24 -7.35
CA GLY A 596 15.73 -21.23 -8.21
C GLY A 596 14.25 -20.99 -8.52
N ARG A 597 13.48 -22.07 -8.48
CA ARG A 597 12.05 -22.07 -8.81
C ARG A 597 11.19 -22.15 -7.56
N ALA A 598 9.96 -21.64 -7.69
CA ALA A 598 8.94 -21.79 -6.67
C ALA A 598 7.56 -21.93 -7.29
N THR A 599 6.65 -22.56 -6.59
CA THR A 599 5.24 -22.67 -6.97
C THR A 599 4.36 -22.04 -5.88
N SER A 600 3.34 -21.28 -6.27
CA SER A 600 2.32 -20.74 -5.36
C SER A 600 0.93 -21.09 -5.84
N ARG A 601 0.05 -21.51 -4.93
CA ARG A 601 -1.35 -21.83 -5.19
C ARG A 601 -2.20 -21.15 -4.14
N SER A 602 -3.38 -20.65 -4.51
CA SER A 602 -4.34 -20.10 -3.56
C SER A 602 -5.77 -20.49 -3.91
N ILE A 603 -6.60 -20.61 -2.87
CA ILE A 603 -8.04 -20.70 -2.98
C ILE A 603 -8.59 -19.62 -2.05
N GLU A 604 -9.49 -18.79 -2.58
CA GLU A 604 -10.08 -17.67 -1.84
C GLU A 604 -11.60 -17.73 -1.95
N PHE A 605 -12.29 -17.44 -0.85
CA PHE A 605 -13.72 -17.21 -0.79
C PHE A 605 -13.97 -15.80 -0.25
N ASP A 606 -14.75 -15.01 -0.96
CA ASP A 606 -15.17 -13.67 -0.58
C ASP A 606 -16.70 -13.59 -0.60
N ALA A 607 -17.29 -12.97 0.40
CA ALA A 607 -18.71 -12.64 0.42
C ALA A 607 -18.95 -11.28 1.07
N LYS A 608 -19.88 -10.50 0.48
CA LYS A 608 -20.33 -9.22 1.00
C LYS A 608 -21.82 -9.10 0.75
N PHE A 609 -22.58 -8.82 1.79
CA PHE A 609 -24.02 -8.64 1.66
C PHE A 609 -24.61 -7.85 2.83
N PRO A 610 -25.63 -7.02 2.58
CA PRO A 610 -26.52 -6.52 3.62
C PRO A 610 -27.36 -7.67 4.19
N LEU A 611 -27.53 -7.73 5.51
CA LEU A 611 -28.34 -8.76 6.16
C LEU A 611 -29.80 -8.76 5.65
N GLN A 612 -30.30 -7.59 5.25
CA GLN A 612 -31.66 -7.41 4.72
C GLN A 612 -31.90 -8.15 3.40
N VAL A 613 -30.85 -8.50 2.65
CA VAL A 613 -30.97 -9.34 1.44
C VAL A 613 -31.35 -10.79 1.78
N VAL A 614 -30.95 -11.26 2.95
CA VAL A 614 -31.27 -12.62 3.44
C VAL A 614 -32.51 -12.60 4.32
N LEU A 615 -32.64 -11.57 5.15
CA LEU A 615 -33.74 -11.35 6.09
C LEU A 615 -34.31 -9.93 5.90
N PRO A 616 -35.36 -9.73 5.10
CA PRO A 616 -35.85 -8.39 4.73
C PRO A 616 -36.18 -7.46 5.90
N GLN A 617 -36.62 -8.01 7.03
CA GLN A 617 -36.95 -7.23 8.23
C GLN A 617 -35.76 -7.04 9.19
N ALA A 618 -34.59 -7.54 8.84
CA ALA A 618 -33.39 -7.41 9.68
C ALA A 618 -32.92 -5.95 9.78
N PRO A 619 -32.23 -5.58 10.86
CA PRO A 619 -31.59 -4.26 10.93
C PRO A 619 -30.56 -4.09 9.82
N PRO A 620 -30.23 -2.83 9.43
CA PRO A 620 -29.32 -2.54 8.35
C PRO A 620 -27.86 -2.84 8.75
N ILE A 621 -27.53 -4.12 8.75
CA ILE A 621 -26.21 -4.67 9.05
C ILE A 621 -25.59 -5.14 7.73
N ASP A 622 -24.38 -4.70 7.45
CA ASP A 622 -23.58 -5.17 6.33
C ASP A 622 -22.53 -6.17 6.82
N PHE A 623 -22.47 -7.34 6.21
CA PHE A 623 -21.46 -8.37 6.46
C PHE A 623 -20.41 -8.40 5.37
N ARG A 624 -19.17 -8.69 5.77
CA ARG A 624 -18.05 -8.99 4.90
C ARG A 624 -17.32 -10.20 5.43
N PHE A 625 -17.02 -11.11 4.55
CA PHE A 625 -16.31 -12.34 4.86
C PHE A 625 -15.26 -12.61 3.77
N ASN A 626 -14.03 -12.87 4.17
CA ASN A 626 -12.97 -13.33 3.30
C ASN A 626 -12.21 -14.46 4.00
N ILE A 627 -11.91 -15.52 3.28
CA ILE A 627 -10.99 -16.56 3.71
C ILE A 627 -10.12 -16.98 2.54
N ALA A 628 -8.81 -17.10 2.79
CA ALA A 628 -7.82 -17.52 1.79
C ALA A 628 -6.93 -18.61 2.36
N ARG A 629 -6.77 -19.69 1.60
CA ARG A 629 -5.83 -20.78 1.85
C ARG A 629 -4.75 -20.75 0.79
N ASN A 630 -3.48 -20.62 1.21
CA ASN A 630 -2.34 -20.50 0.32
C ASN A 630 -1.36 -21.65 0.56
N PHE A 631 -0.79 -22.16 -0.53
CA PHE A 631 0.22 -23.20 -0.55
C PHE A 631 1.38 -22.72 -1.41
N SER A 632 2.59 -23.07 -1.04
CA SER A 632 3.75 -22.82 -1.90
C SER A 632 4.88 -23.79 -1.58
N ASN A 633 5.80 -23.89 -2.52
CA ASN A 633 6.98 -24.71 -2.44
C ASN A 633 8.13 -23.99 -3.15
N VAL A 634 9.30 -23.90 -2.52
CA VAL A 634 10.56 -23.43 -3.11
C VAL A 634 11.43 -24.66 -3.36
N GLU A 635 11.76 -24.92 -4.63
CA GLU A 635 12.38 -26.19 -5.04
C GLU A 635 13.80 -26.38 -4.44
N GLU A 636 14.58 -25.29 -4.39
CA GLU A 636 15.97 -25.31 -3.87
C GLU A 636 16.04 -25.38 -2.34
N VAL A 637 14.92 -25.39 -1.65
CA VAL A 637 14.86 -25.47 -0.19
C VAL A 637 14.25 -26.80 0.21
N PRO A 638 14.93 -27.63 1.02
CA PRO A 638 14.38 -28.90 1.48
C PRO A 638 13.09 -28.74 2.27
N GLY A 639 12.12 -29.64 2.05
CA GLY A 639 10.93 -29.76 2.90
C GLY A 639 11.23 -30.35 4.30
N PRO A 640 10.26 -30.32 5.18
CA PRO A 640 8.98 -29.63 5.08
C PRO A 640 9.06 -28.12 5.32
N ASN A 641 7.92 -27.41 5.10
CA ASN A 641 7.76 -25.97 5.36
C ASN A 641 8.61 -25.04 4.46
N ASN A 642 9.07 -25.52 3.32
CA ASN A 642 9.82 -24.77 2.31
C ASN A 642 8.92 -23.87 1.44
N ARG A 643 8.00 -23.15 2.08
CA ARG A 643 7.10 -22.21 1.41
C ARG A 643 7.79 -20.86 1.12
N LEU A 644 7.18 -20.06 0.26
CA LEU A 644 7.60 -18.68 0.02
C LEU A 644 7.70 -17.91 1.34
N ASP A 645 8.79 -17.19 1.53
CA ASP A 645 8.96 -16.31 2.70
C ASP A 645 7.82 -15.28 2.77
N GLN A 646 7.32 -15.03 3.98
CA GLN A 646 6.19 -14.15 4.27
C GLN A 646 4.84 -14.55 3.65
N GLN A 647 4.70 -15.69 2.99
CA GLN A 647 3.38 -16.19 2.59
C GLN A 647 2.58 -16.59 3.84
N THR A 648 1.34 -16.13 3.89
CA THR A 648 0.39 -16.50 4.94
C THR A 648 -0.40 -17.74 4.50
N PRO A 649 -0.22 -18.93 5.12
CA PRO A 649 -0.90 -20.16 4.68
C PRO A 649 -2.42 -20.11 4.78
N LEU A 650 -2.94 -19.52 5.85
CA LEU A 650 -4.37 -19.33 6.07
C LEU A 650 -4.61 -17.93 6.61
N SER A 651 -5.47 -17.18 5.96
CA SER A 651 -5.95 -15.89 6.46
C SER A 651 -7.45 -15.80 6.32
N GLY A 652 -8.08 -15.05 7.20
CA GLY A 652 -9.50 -14.75 7.12
C GLY A 652 -9.81 -13.42 7.77
N THR A 653 -10.81 -12.76 7.25
CA THR A 653 -11.36 -11.52 7.82
C THR A 653 -12.88 -11.66 7.85
N PHE A 654 -13.45 -11.40 9.00
CA PHE A 654 -14.88 -11.23 9.18
C PHE A 654 -15.13 -9.79 9.63
N GLY A 655 -16.04 -9.08 8.97
CA GLY A 655 -16.41 -7.71 9.30
C GLY A 655 -17.92 -7.53 9.35
N MET A 656 -18.35 -6.64 10.23
CA MET A 656 -19.75 -6.28 10.40
C MET A 656 -19.86 -4.78 10.65
N ASP A 657 -20.84 -4.14 9.99
CA ASP A 657 -21.17 -2.73 10.20
C ASP A 657 -22.67 -2.56 10.37
N TYR A 658 -23.08 -1.96 11.47
CA TYR A 658 -24.47 -1.68 11.82
C TYR A 658 -24.76 -0.18 11.74
N ARG A 659 -25.72 0.19 10.92
CA ARG A 659 -26.17 1.59 10.75
C ARG A 659 -27.44 1.83 11.58
N MET A 660 -27.29 2.56 12.67
CA MET A 660 -28.38 2.88 13.60
C MET A 660 -28.92 4.29 13.30
N ARG A 661 -30.18 4.53 13.67
CA ARG A 661 -30.85 5.82 13.59
C ARG A 661 -30.72 6.49 12.21
N GLY A 662 -31.04 5.77 11.13
CA GLY A 662 -30.92 6.29 9.77
C GLY A 662 -29.48 6.57 9.32
N GLY A 663 -28.47 5.99 9.99
CA GLY A 663 -27.06 6.20 9.66
C GLY A 663 -26.37 7.33 10.42
N MET A 664 -27.06 7.95 11.41
CA MET A 664 -26.45 8.93 12.32
C MET A 664 -25.36 8.28 13.18
N ILE A 665 -25.57 7.03 13.60
CA ILE A 665 -24.59 6.23 14.32
C ILE A 665 -24.26 5.02 13.46
N VAL A 666 -22.96 4.77 13.23
CA VAL A 666 -22.46 3.55 12.60
C VAL A 666 -21.50 2.90 13.58
N ALA A 667 -21.83 1.70 14.00
CA ALA A 667 -20.94 0.87 14.82
C ALA A 667 -20.49 -0.34 14.01
N GLY A 668 -19.23 -0.67 14.07
CA GLY A 668 -18.72 -1.80 13.33
C GLY A 668 -17.45 -2.36 13.92
N GLY A 669 -17.04 -3.48 13.36
CA GLY A 669 -15.81 -4.13 13.75
C GLY A 669 -15.37 -5.17 12.76
N SER A 670 -14.15 -5.64 12.95
CA SER A 670 -13.58 -6.73 12.17
C SER A 670 -12.72 -7.63 13.04
N PHE A 671 -12.78 -8.92 12.75
CA PHE A 671 -11.86 -9.94 13.24
C PHE A 671 -10.98 -10.39 12.08
N THR A 672 -9.67 -10.31 12.22
CA THR A 672 -8.70 -10.79 11.24
C THR A 672 -7.86 -11.91 11.87
N PHE A 673 -7.79 -13.02 11.18
CA PHE A 673 -6.94 -14.16 11.52
C PHE A 673 -5.86 -14.34 10.44
N LYS A 674 -4.62 -14.64 10.88
CA LYS A 674 -3.51 -15.08 10.02
C LYS A 674 -2.79 -16.23 10.72
N SER A 675 -2.64 -17.34 10.03
CA SER A 675 -1.84 -18.45 10.56
C SER A 675 -0.36 -18.07 10.60
N GLY A 676 0.33 -18.60 11.57
CA GLY A 676 1.78 -18.56 11.71
C GLY A 676 2.43 -19.90 11.35
N GLY A 677 3.49 -20.23 12.09
CA GLY A 677 4.23 -21.47 11.97
C GLY A 677 5.58 -21.32 11.27
N ASP A 678 6.27 -22.44 11.15
CA ASP A 678 7.61 -22.50 10.58
C ASP A 678 7.63 -22.28 9.08
N VAL A 679 8.68 -21.60 8.60
CA VAL A 679 9.04 -21.44 7.19
C VAL A 679 10.52 -21.75 7.05
N ARG A 680 10.87 -22.77 6.28
CA ARG A 680 12.24 -23.02 5.91
C ARG A 680 12.63 -22.10 4.76
N THR A 681 13.54 -21.14 5.01
CA THR A 681 13.92 -20.11 4.05
C THR A 681 15.19 -20.44 3.28
N SER A 682 15.99 -21.38 3.78
CA SER A 682 17.18 -21.91 3.13
C SER A 682 17.50 -23.33 3.63
N ILE A 683 18.58 -23.93 3.12
CA ILE A 683 19.05 -25.25 3.54
C ILE A 683 19.27 -25.29 5.06
N ASN A 684 19.77 -24.21 5.65
CA ASN A 684 20.22 -24.13 7.04
C ASN A 684 19.45 -23.10 7.88
N GLN A 685 18.30 -22.59 7.41
CA GLN A 685 17.54 -21.58 8.15
C GLN A 685 16.05 -21.84 8.17
N ILE A 686 15.46 -21.80 9.37
CA ILE A 686 14.02 -21.84 9.60
C ILE A 686 13.61 -20.56 10.32
N ARG A 687 12.51 -19.95 9.86
CA ARG A 687 11.85 -18.84 10.54
C ARG A 687 10.49 -19.29 11.08
N TYR A 688 10.11 -18.73 12.21
CA TYR A 688 8.82 -18.96 12.84
C TYR A 688 8.13 -17.62 13.12
N ALA A 689 6.81 -17.60 13.02
CA ALA A 689 5.98 -16.51 13.53
C ALA A 689 4.72 -17.06 14.17
N THR A 690 4.26 -16.44 15.28
CA THR A 690 2.98 -16.79 15.91
C THR A 690 1.80 -16.45 14.99
N PRO A 691 0.68 -17.19 15.07
CA PRO A 691 -0.57 -16.77 14.46
C PRO A 691 -0.99 -15.38 14.97
N LYS A 692 -1.54 -14.55 14.09
CA LYS A 692 -2.09 -13.26 14.47
C LYS A 692 -3.63 -13.32 14.51
N ARG A 693 -4.20 -12.82 15.59
CA ARG A 693 -5.63 -12.57 15.76
C ARG A 693 -5.80 -11.10 16.12
N ASP A 694 -6.55 -10.38 15.32
CA ASP A 694 -6.71 -8.94 15.49
C ASP A 694 -8.20 -8.61 15.49
N VAL A 695 -8.64 -7.91 16.53
CA VAL A 695 -10.00 -7.37 16.63
C VAL A 695 -9.92 -5.86 16.61
N GLU A 696 -10.59 -5.27 15.65
CA GLU A 696 -10.80 -3.83 15.58
C GLU A 696 -12.29 -3.51 15.75
N MET A 697 -12.62 -2.45 16.48
CA MET A 697 -13.97 -1.95 16.69
C MET A 697 -14.00 -0.44 16.50
N TYR A 698 -15.12 0.09 16.05
CA TYR A 698 -15.30 1.53 15.93
C TYR A 698 -16.76 1.95 16.11
N VAL A 699 -16.93 3.19 16.52
CA VAL A 699 -18.21 3.90 16.51
C VAL A 699 -17.98 5.23 15.80
N LEU A 700 -18.79 5.50 14.79
CA LEU A 700 -18.87 6.77 14.09
C LEU A 700 -20.17 7.46 14.49
N TYR A 701 -20.09 8.68 14.98
CA TYR A 701 -21.22 9.53 15.27
C TYR A 701 -21.23 10.74 14.34
N LYS A 702 -22.25 10.82 13.48
CA LYS A 702 -22.50 11.96 12.59
C LYS A 702 -23.40 12.95 13.32
N TYR A 703 -22.80 13.92 14.01
CA TYR A 703 -23.55 14.94 14.74
C TYR A 703 -24.35 15.82 13.79
N THR A 704 -23.74 16.23 12.69
CA THR A 704 -24.38 16.90 11.56
C THR A 704 -23.82 16.34 10.25
N PRO A 705 -24.39 16.66 9.08
CA PRO A 705 -23.76 16.35 7.80
C PRO A 705 -22.34 16.92 7.63
N LYS A 706 -22.00 17.95 8.43
CA LYS A 706 -20.71 18.65 8.38
C LYS A 706 -19.76 18.29 9.51
N LEU A 707 -20.22 17.63 10.57
CA LEU A 707 -19.40 17.28 11.74
C LEU A 707 -19.61 15.81 12.10
N GLN A 708 -18.54 15.04 12.06
CA GLN A 708 -18.57 13.66 12.51
C GLN A 708 -17.38 13.36 13.44
N VAL A 709 -17.63 12.46 14.39
CA VAL A 709 -16.64 11.98 15.36
C VAL A 709 -16.56 10.48 15.27
N ARG A 710 -15.35 9.93 15.17
CA ARG A 710 -15.10 8.50 15.17
C ARG A 710 -14.18 8.11 16.32
N VAL A 711 -14.57 7.09 17.06
CA VAL A 711 -13.73 6.43 18.07
C VAL A 711 -13.45 5.02 17.58
N ARG A 712 -12.20 4.57 17.71
CA ARG A 712 -11.72 3.27 17.27
C ARG A 712 -10.91 2.61 18.37
N LEU A 713 -11.08 1.31 18.51
CA LEU A 713 -10.23 0.41 19.29
C LEU A 713 -9.57 -0.56 18.31
N ALA A 714 -8.27 -0.65 18.34
CA ALA A 714 -7.51 -1.59 17.51
C ALA A 714 -6.69 -2.52 18.38
N ASN A 715 -6.45 -3.74 17.90
CA ASN A 715 -5.73 -4.79 18.60
C ASN A 715 -6.29 -5.08 20.01
N VAL A 716 -7.60 -5.23 20.09
CA VAL A 716 -8.35 -5.44 21.36
C VAL A 716 -7.88 -6.68 22.11
N LEU A 717 -7.46 -7.73 21.38
CA LEU A 717 -7.02 -9.01 21.97
C LEU A 717 -5.61 -8.94 22.58
N ARG A 718 -4.82 -7.89 22.32
CA ARG A 718 -3.48 -7.67 22.89
C ARG A 718 -2.54 -8.87 22.71
N GLN A 719 -2.63 -9.56 21.59
CA GLN A 719 -1.83 -10.76 21.35
C GLN A 719 -0.38 -10.39 21.01
N ASP A 720 0.57 -10.85 21.81
CA ASP A 720 2.00 -10.67 21.55
C ASP A 720 2.41 -11.40 20.27
N THR A 721 3.37 -10.81 19.56
CA THR A 721 3.95 -11.41 18.38
C THR A 721 5.31 -12.00 18.74
N VAL A 722 5.43 -13.32 18.62
CA VAL A 722 6.70 -14.01 18.74
C VAL A 722 7.17 -14.41 17.35
N THR A 723 8.40 -14.03 17.02
CA THR A 723 9.10 -14.50 15.81
C THR A 723 10.37 -15.22 16.23
N ALA A 724 10.78 -16.23 15.46
CA ALA A 724 12.05 -16.90 15.70
C ALA A 724 12.81 -17.10 14.40
N SER A 725 14.15 -17.14 14.52
CA SER A 725 15.06 -17.55 13.45
C SER A 725 15.97 -18.61 14.01
N THR A 726 15.98 -19.78 13.38
CA THR A 726 16.87 -20.88 13.72
C THR A 726 17.85 -21.07 12.57
N TYR A 727 19.14 -21.02 12.87
CA TYR A 727 20.21 -21.45 11.99
C TYR A 727 20.70 -22.81 12.47
N PHE A 728 20.99 -23.72 11.55
CA PHE A 728 21.52 -25.05 11.86
C PHE A 728 22.53 -25.51 10.80
N ASP A 729 23.51 -26.24 11.24
CA ASP A 729 24.55 -26.86 10.43
C ASP A 729 25.05 -28.17 11.09
N ALA A 730 26.17 -28.74 10.63
CA ALA A 730 26.71 -29.96 11.17
C ALA A 730 27.20 -29.81 12.63
N ALA A 731 27.49 -28.60 13.11
CA ALA A 731 27.96 -28.33 14.47
C ALA A 731 26.81 -28.18 15.48
N GLY A 732 25.58 -28.05 15.00
CA GLY A 732 24.39 -27.89 15.86
C GLY A 732 23.41 -26.85 15.38
N SER A 733 22.69 -26.21 16.30
CA SER A 733 21.75 -25.16 15.94
C SER A 733 21.70 -23.99 16.93
N THR A 734 21.41 -22.81 16.42
CA THR A 734 21.18 -21.61 17.23
C THR A 734 19.82 -21.01 16.87
N ARG A 735 18.96 -20.86 17.89
CA ARG A 735 17.63 -20.28 17.77
C ARG A 735 17.56 -18.95 18.51
N PHE A 736 17.16 -17.90 17.80
CA PHE A 736 16.84 -16.59 18.36
C PHE A 736 15.33 -16.37 18.32
N ASN A 737 14.70 -16.16 19.47
CA ASN A 737 13.30 -15.77 19.61
C ASN A 737 13.21 -14.27 19.90
N SER A 738 12.30 -13.59 19.22
CA SER A 738 11.98 -12.19 19.45
C SER A 738 10.53 -12.07 19.91
N ILE A 739 10.31 -11.49 21.07
CA ILE A 739 9.01 -11.27 21.69
C ILE A 739 8.70 -9.78 21.61
N ASN A 740 7.67 -9.43 20.85
CA ASN A 740 7.19 -8.07 20.69
C ASN A 740 5.82 -7.96 21.37
N PRO A 741 5.73 -7.31 22.55
CA PRO A 741 4.49 -7.12 23.26
C PRO A 741 3.51 -6.32 22.40
N SER A 742 2.27 -6.76 22.38
CA SER A 742 1.21 -6.11 21.63
C SER A 742 0.29 -5.33 22.55
N GLN A 743 -0.07 -4.14 22.14
CA GLN A 743 -0.87 -3.21 22.94
C GLN A 743 -2.19 -2.90 22.23
N MET A 744 -3.25 -2.72 23.02
CA MET A 744 -4.49 -2.14 22.50
C MET A 744 -4.28 -0.64 22.23
N ASN A 745 -4.76 -0.19 21.08
CA ASN A 745 -4.71 1.20 20.69
C ASN A 745 -6.12 1.79 20.65
N ILE A 746 -6.29 2.97 21.24
CA ILE A 746 -7.48 3.79 21.11
C ILE A 746 -7.19 4.95 20.16
N GLY A 747 -8.13 5.23 19.27
CA GLY A 747 -8.06 6.37 18.36
C GLY A 747 -9.34 7.19 18.41
N ALA A 748 -9.20 8.48 18.23
CA ALA A 748 -10.31 9.39 18.03
C ALA A 748 -10.02 10.28 16.82
N SER A 749 -11.01 10.51 15.97
CA SER A 749 -10.90 11.49 14.90
C SER A 749 -12.16 12.34 14.79
N VAL A 750 -11.96 13.60 14.40
CA VAL A 750 -13.02 14.57 14.15
C VAL A 750 -12.87 15.06 12.72
N GLU A 751 -13.93 14.95 11.97
CA GLU A 751 -14.01 15.49 10.61
C GLU A 751 -15.01 16.63 10.56
N ILE A 752 -14.58 17.75 10.00
CA ILE A 752 -15.35 18.99 9.88
C ILE A 752 -15.40 19.35 8.39
N LYS A 753 -16.62 19.56 7.86
CA LYS A 753 -16.88 20.02 6.48
C LYS A 753 -17.48 21.43 6.55
N PHE A 754 -16.86 22.37 5.84
CA PHE A 754 -17.26 23.77 5.86
C PHE A 754 -18.14 24.14 4.67
#